data_3225630fade9e31076025d7f1ebe7037
#
_entry.id   3225630fade9e31076025d7f1ebe7037
#
_cell.length_a   1.000
_cell.length_b   1.000
_cell.length_c   1.000
_cell.angle_alpha   90.00
_cell.angle_beta   90.00
_cell.angle_gamma   90.00
#
_symmetry.space_group_name_H-M   'P 1'
#
loop_
_entity.id
_entity.type
_entity.pdbx_description
1 polymer ?
#
loop_
_entity_poly.entity_id
_entity_poly.type
_entity_poly.pdbx_seq_one_letter_code
_entity_poly.pdbx_strand_id
1 'polypeptide(L)'
;MAKRTLQELQRQYASMGNVQNGRGPMGPGPGHGGPRGGRGAHAIGKPKNTGHTIRRLLGYLKGSWGKLLLVVLCMLISTATSLIGSYMLAPIINHIAGVEPSSSAGALERGADAIITKVSSHAWIQNIFAQGRFAEVLTYLFAALGLMLFIYLVGVATTYTQGKLMLSVSQNTVEKIRNDLFSKLQSLPVRFFDGNTTGEIMSRFTNDIDNIDLMLNNSMTSIVSGLITLIGTFVFMITTNWILTIITVVFIPIFLFGGAAIGRASRKYYVGQQNALGAVNGYIEESVSGQKVVKVFNHEKTCVEEFSELNDDMREKQFRAQFWGGVMGPIMGNTSQVSFAVTVGVGGIMMVHQVLSPGALTVFANYSRQFSMPINMLSQQTSTVFAALAGAERVFAVMDMAPEEPDVPDAKDMPDMKGFVQLEHVSFGYVPEKTVLKDITLYAKPGQKIAFVGSTGAGKTTITNLLNRFYDIDEGTITIDGENIRDIKRDVLRENIAMVLQDTHLFTGTVMENIRYGRPDATDEEVIEAAKTASAHSFIMRLNDNYQTMLEGDGANLSQGQRQLLNIARAALSRAPILVLDEATSSVDTRTERHIEHGMDRLMKNRTTFIIAHRLSTVRNADAIMVLEHGEIIERGNHEQLLAQKGRYYELYTGKCELD
;
A
#
# COMPACT_ATOMS: atom_id res chain seq x y z
N MET A 1 -17.87 31.51 -15.51
CA MET A 1 -18.85 30.61 -14.83
C MET A 1 -19.38 31.34 -13.60
N ALA A 2 -20.66 31.14 -13.26
CA ALA A 2 -21.16 31.61 -11.96
C ALA A 2 -20.48 30.85 -10.82
N LYS A 3 -20.23 31.53 -9.69
CA LYS A 3 -19.69 30.93 -8.47
C LYS A 3 -20.58 29.76 -8.03
N ARG A 4 -19.98 28.59 -7.78
CA ARG A 4 -20.67 27.39 -7.33
C ARG A 4 -21.00 27.50 -5.84
N THR A 5 -22.15 26.97 -5.42
CA THR A 5 -22.55 26.94 -4.00
C THR A 5 -21.78 25.87 -3.25
N LEU A 6 -21.65 26.04 -1.92
CA LEU A 6 -20.99 25.06 -1.04
C LEU A 6 -21.59 23.65 -1.19
N GLN A 7 -22.91 23.52 -1.37
CA GLN A 7 -23.55 22.20 -1.55
C GLN A 7 -23.19 21.54 -2.88
N GLU A 8 -23.05 22.32 -3.94
CA GLU A 8 -22.61 21.83 -5.26
C GLU A 8 -21.15 21.40 -5.21
N LEU A 9 -20.28 22.22 -4.62
CA LEU A 9 -18.86 21.90 -4.41
C LEU A 9 -18.70 20.62 -3.58
N GLN A 10 -19.41 20.49 -2.47
CA GLN A 10 -19.38 19.28 -1.65
C GLN A 10 -19.88 18.03 -2.41
N ARG A 11 -20.94 18.14 -3.21
CA ARG A 11 -21.42 17.01 -4.03
C ARG A 11 -20.42 16.61 -5.08
N GLN A 12 -19.78 17.56 -5.72
CA GLN A 12 -18.82 17.32 -6.80
C GLN A 12 -17.52 16.70 -6.28
N TYR A 13 -16.97 17.24 -5.18
CA TYR A 13 -15.65 16.83 -4.68
C TYR A 13 -15.71 15.80 -3.53
N ALA A 14 -16.83 15.57 -2.85
CA ALA A 14 -16.94 14.52 -1.84
C ALA A 14 -16.77 13.11 -2.44
N SER A 15 -17.08 12.93 -3.73
CA SER A 15 -16.80 11.69 -4.45
C SER A 15 -15.33 11.53 -4.81
N MET A 16 -14.61 12.64 -5.08
CA MET A 16 -13.18 12.62 -5.40
C MET A 16 -12.30 12.34 -4.18
N GLY A 17 -12.66 12.81 -2.99
CA GLY A 17 -11.98 12.46 -1.74
C GLY A 17 -12.04 10.97 -1.39
N ASN A 18 -12.97 10.22 -1.99
CA ASN A 18 -12.98 8.76 -1.94
C ASN A 18 -12.04 8.11 -2.98
N VAL A 19 -11.57 8.86 -3.97
CA VAL A 19 -10.67 8.39 -5.04
C VAL A 19 -9.22 8.29 -4.55
N GLN A 20 -8.77 9.18 -3.66
CA GLN A 20 -7.46 9.03 -2.98
C GLN A 20 -7.40 7.80 -2.04
N ASN A 21 -8.53 7.16 -1.80
CA ASN A 21 -8.64 5.85 -1.14
C ASN A 21 -8.91 4.70 -2.13
N GLY A 22 -8.43 4.78 -3.37
CA GLY A 22 -8.36 3.66 -4.29
C GLY A 22 -9.51 3.50 -5.29
N ARG A 23 -9.97 4.59 -5.96
CA ARG A 23 -10.77 4.48 -7.19
C ARG A 23 -10.39 5.59 -8.15
N GLY A 24 -9.70 5.23 -9.23
CA GLY A 24 -9.48 6.08 -10.39
C GLY A 24 -10.81 6.49 -11.08
N PRO A 25 -10.82 7.58 -11.88
CA PRO A 25 -12.03 8.06 -12.54
C PRO A 25 -12.47 7.09 -13.64
N MET A 26 -13.61 6.43 -13.45
CA MET A 26 -14.36 5.87 -14.57
C MET A 26 -14.94 7.03 -15.39
N GLY A 27 -14.56 7.11 -16.65
CA GLY A 27 -15.17 7.99 -17.65
C GLY A 27 -16.68 7.78 -17.77
N PRO A 28 -17.44 8.76 -18.29
CA PRO A 28 -18.88 8.70 -18.35
C PRO A 28 -19.35 7.73 -19.44
N GLY A 29 -19.76 6.53 -19.03
CA GLY A 29 -20.56 5.63 -19.85
C GLY A 29 -22.04 5.86 -19.54
N PRO A 30 -22.96 5.85 -20.55
CA PRO A 30 -24.39 6.08 -20.35
C PRO A 30 -25.04 4.92 -19.61
N GLY A 31 -25.91 5.28 -18.65
CA GLY A 31 -26.49 4.40 -17.68
C GLY A 31 -27.45 3.33 -18.18
N HIS A 32 -27.61 2.33 -17.32
CA HIS A 32 -28.93 1.70 -17.14
C HIS A 32 -29.04 1.18 -15.70
N GLY A 33 -30.21 1.38 -15.13
CA GLY A 33 -30.48 1.22 -13.72
C GLY A 33 -30.59 -0.24 -13.26
N GLY A 34 -30.09 -0.49 -12.06
CA GLY A 34 -30.28 -1.67 -11.25
C GLY A 34 -30.28 -1.31 -9.76
N PRO A 35 -30.87 -2.09 -8.85
CA PRO A 35 -31.54 -1.58 -7.66
C PRO A 35 -30.62 -1.13 -6.53
N ARG A 36 -31.11 -0.13 -5.82
CA ARG A 36 -30.57 0.51 -4.62
C ARG A 36 -30.11 -0.48 -3.55
N GLY A 37 -28.82 -0.51 -3.32
CA GLY A 37 -28.20 -0.99 -2.10
C GLY A 37 -27.29 0.11 -1.58
N GLY A 38 -27.84 1.04 -0.81
CA GLY A 38 -27.07 2.08 -0.14
C GLY A 38 -26.12 1.46 0.89
N ARG A 39 -24.84 1.84 0.83
CA ARG A 39 -23.97 1.86 2.01
C ARG A 39 -22.82 2.83 1.81
N GLY A 40 -22.87 3.84 2.67
CA GLY A 40 -21.98 4.93 2.79
C GLY A 40 -20.55 4.60 3.15
N ALA A 41 -19.75 5.65 2.95
CA ALA A 41 -18.46 5.96 3.56
C ALA A 41 -17.65 4.74 3.99
N HIS A 42 -16.67 4.35 3.21
CA HIS A 42 -15.59 3.51 3.69
C HIS A 42 -14.70 4.31 4.67
N ALA A 43 -15.19 4.48 5.91
CA ALA A 43 -14.33 4.32 7.06
C ALA A 43 -13.51 3.04 6.81
N ILE A 44 -12.21 3.04 7.18
CA ILE A 44 -11.29 1.90 7.21
C ILE A 44 -12.11 0.62 7.27
N GLY A 45 -12.22 -0.08 6.15
CA GLY A 45 -13.19 -1.16 6.00
C GLY A 45 -12.92 -2.21 7.06
N LYS A 46 -13.94 -2.57 7.85
CA LYS A 46 -13.79 -3.72 8.74
C LYS A 46 -13.40 -4.91 7.87
N PRO A 47 -12.30 -5.60 8.20
CA PRO A 47 -11.87 -6.75 7.44
C PRO A 47 -13.00 -7.78 7.38
N LYS A 48 -13.24 -8.35 6.20
CA LYS A 48 -14.35 -9.27 5.95
C LYS A 48 -14.08 -10.65 6.58
N ASN A 49 -12.81 -11.10 6.58
CA ASN A 49 -12.35 -12.41 7.01
C ASN A 49 -11.18 -12.33 8.00
N THR A 50 -11.40 -11.68 9.15
CA THR A 50 -10.38 -11.47 10.18
C THR A 50 -9.65 -12.74 10.60
N GLY A 51 -10.38 -13.84 10.79
CA GLY A 51 -9.80 -15.11 11.24
C GLY A 51 -8.80 -15.72 10.24
N HIS A 52 -9.16 -15.71 8.96
CA HIS A 52 -8.27 -16.20 7.90
C HIS A 52 -7.01 -15.34 7.77
N THR A 53 -7.18 -14.01 7.79
CA THR A 53 -6.08 -13.05 7.70
C THR A 53 -5.11 -13.18 8.87
N ILE A 54 -5.61 -13.30 10.11
CA ILE A 54 -4.77 -13.52 11.30
C ILE A 54 -4.02 -14.85 11.20
N ARG A 55 -4.69 -15.95 10.82
CA ARG A 55 -4.06 -17.26 10.66
C ARG A 55 -2.92 -17.21 9.64
N ARG A 56 -3.09 -16.50 8.55
CA ARG A 56 -2.07 -16.33 7.51
C ARG A 56 -0.89 -15.48 7.99
N LEU A 57 -1.15 -14.38 8.68
CA LEU A 57 -0.11 -13.55 9.32
C LEU A 57 0.70 -14.37 10.34
N LEU A 58 0.02 -15.18 11.18
CA LEU A 58 0.70 -16.10 12.10
C LEU A 58 1.54 -17.14 11.35
N GLY A 59 1.14 -17.53 10.13
CA GLY A 59 1.92 -18.37 9.24
C GLY A 59 3.27 -17.76 8.88
N TYR A 60 3.31 -16.46 8.57
CA TYR A 60 4.56 -15.73 8.30
C TYR A 60 5.48 -15.63 9.52
N LEU A 61 4.91 -15.65 10.73
CA LEU A 61 5.65 -15.60 11.99
C LEU A 61 6.24 -16.96 12.43
N LYS A 62 5.85 -18.09 11.79
CA LYS A 62 6.30 -19.44 12.18
C LYS A 62 7.82 -19.58 12.31
N GLY A 63 8.59 -18.97 11.39
CA GLY A 63 10.05 -19.02 11.44
C GLY A 63 10.69 -18.25 12.61
N SER A 64 9.89 -17.46 13.34
CA SER A 64 10.37 -16.58 14.43
C SER A 64 9.79 -16.94 15.81
N TRP A 65 9.15 -18.12 15.97
CA TRP A 65 8.49 -18.51 17.22
C TRP A 65 9.43 -18.50 18.44
N GLY A 66 10.69 -18.91 18.28
CA GLY A 66 11.67 -18.86 19.38
C GLY A 66 11.95 -17.42 19.84
N LYS A 67 12.08 -16.48 18.89
CA LYS A 67 12.23 -15.05 19.21
C LYS A 67 10.98 -14.48 19.88
N LEU A 68 9.77 -14.84 19.40
CA LEU A 68 8.50 -14.40 19.98
C LEU A 68 8.32 -14.92 21.41
N LEU A 69 8.67 -16.17 21.68
CA LEU A 69 8.62 -16.73 23.03
C LEU A 69 9.57 -15.97 23.97
N LEU A 70 10.78 -15.64 23.48
CA LEU A 70 11.75 -14.84 24.26
C LEU A 70 11.23 -13.41 24.48
N VAL A 71 10.54 -12.81 23.50
CA VAL A 71 9.88 -11.51 23.66
C VAL A 71 8.83 -11.56 24.76
N VAL A 72 7.95 -12.58 24.78
CA VAL A 72 6.94 -12.75 25.83
C VAL A 72 7.60 -12.95 27.20
N LEU A 73 8.67 -13.73 27.28
CA LEU A 73 9.43 -13.90 28.51
C LEU A 73 10.03 -12.56 29.00
N CYS A 74 10.61 -11.78 28.10
CA CYS A 74 11.11 -10.44 28.43
C CYS A 74 9.98 -9.52 28.91
N MET A 75 8.78 -9.59 28.29
CA MET A 75 7.60 -8.84 28.74
C MET A 75 7.18 -9.23 30.18
N LEU A 76 7.17 -10.52 30.48
CA LEU A 76 6.85 -11.02 31.82
C LEU A 76 7.87 -10.52 32.86
N ILE A 77 9.16 -10.60 32.54
CA ILE A 77 10.22 -10.13 33.45
C ILE A 77 10.14 -8.60 33.61
N SER A 78 9.99 -7.85 32.52
CA SER A 78 9.89 -6.39 32.56
C SER A 78 8.67 -5.93 33.37
N THR A 79 7.51 -6.58 33.21
CA THR A 79 6.31 -6.28 34.00
C THR A 79 6.52 -6.67 35.48
N ALA A 80 7.10 -7.82 35.74
CA ALA A 80 7.41 -8.25 37.12
C ALA A 80 8.37 -7.26 37.81
N THR A 81 9.44 -6.82 37.13
CA THR A 81 10.37 -5.81 37.67
C THR A 81 9.68 -4.48 37.98
N SER A 82 8.76 -4.04 37.12
CA SER A 82 7.97 -2.82 37.33
C SER A 82 7.04 -2.93 38.54
N LEU A 83 6.31 -4.05 38.68
CA LEU A 83 5.38 -4.29 39.78
C LEU A 83 6.14 -4.48 41.09
N ILE A 84 7.19 -5.30 41.10
CA ILE A 84 8.02 -5.54 42.30
C ILE A 84 8.73 -4.25 42.72
N GLY A 85 9.28 -3.49 41.76
CA GLY A 85 9.91 -2.19 42.02
C GLY A 85 8.94 -1.21 42.70
N SER A 86 7.69 -1.14 42.21
CA SER A 86 6.64 -0.36 42.89
C SER A 86 6.29 -0.88 44.27
N TYR A 87 6.31 -2.20 44.46
CA TYR A 87 6.00 -2.85 45.76
C TYR A 87 7.07 -2.58 46.81
N MET A 88 8.34 -2.45 46.41
CA MET A 88 9.47 -2.17 47.33
C MET A 88 9.32 -0.81 48.06
N LEU A 89 8.41 0.06 47.60
CA LEU A 89 8.09 1.32 48.33
C LEU A 89 7.38 1.07 49.67
N ALA A 90 6.63 -0.05 49.80
CA ALA A 90 5.87 -0.32 51.05
C ALA A 90 6.77 -0.49 52.26
N PRO A 91 7.74 -1.43 52.27
CA PRO A 91 8.63 -1.60 53.42
C PRO A 91 9.48 -0.33 53.69
N ILE A 92 9.91 0.37 52.65
CA ILE A 92 10.68 1.64 52.81
C ILE A 92 9.85 2.68 53.59
N ILE A 93 8.61 2.90 53.17
CA ILE A 93 7.72 3.90 53.83
C ILE A 93 7.38 3.47 55.26
N ASN A 94 7.09 2.18 55.49
CA ASN A 94 6.79 1.68 56.79
C ASN A 94 7.99 1.81 57.76
N HIS A 95 9.20 1.50 57.30
CA HIS A 95 10.42 1.65 58.08
C HIS A 95 10.71 3.12 58.46
N ILE A 96 10.50 4.07 57.51
CA ILE A 96 10.63 5.52 57.77
C ILE A 96 9.56 6.00 58.74
N ALA A 97 8.33 5.49 58.62
CA ALA A 97 7.20 5.83 59.49
C ALA A 97 7.29 5.20 60.91
N GLY A 98 8.28 4.32 61.15
CA GLY A 98 8.40 3.64 62.42
C GLY A 98 7.28 2.63 62.72
N VAL A 99 6.60 2.15 61.65
CA VAL A 99 5.52 1.17 61.74
C VAL A 99 6.10 -0.22 61.49
N GLU A 100 6.12 -1.08 62.52
CA GLU A 100 6.49 -2.46 62.33
C GLU A 100 5.47 -3.16 61.41
N PRO A 101 5.93 -4.16 60.60
CA PRO A 101 5.03 -4.95 59.78
C PRO A 101 3.95 -5.60 60.66
N SER A 102 2.72 -5.10 60.55
CA SER A 102 1.61 -5.64 61.32
C SER A 102 1.38 -7.12 60.98
N SER A 103 0.77 -7.88 61.92
CA SER A 103 0.36 -9.27 61.63
C SER A 103 -0.60 -9.38 60.43
N SER A 104 -1.19 -8.29 60.02
CA SER A 104 -2.04 -8.14 58.82
C SER A 104 -1.25 -7.80 57.54
N ALA A 105 0.08 -7.57 57.63
CA ALA A 105 0.91 -7.31 56.44
C ALA A 105 0.89 -8.53 55.53
N GLY A 106 0.68 -8.31 54.23
CA GLY A 106 0.63 -9.35 53.20
C GLY A 106 1.94 -10.14 53.16
N ALA A 107 1.88 -11.39 52.73
CA ALA A 107 3.07 -12.26 52.61
C ALA A 107 4.16 -11.62 51.73
N LEU A 108 3.78 -10.85 50.71
CA LEU A 108 4.70 -10.13 49.83
C LEU A 108 5.43 -8.98 50.54
N GLU A 109 4.75 -8.24 51.44
CA GLU A 109 5.34 -7.15 52.20
C GLU A 109 6.41 -7.65 53.16
N ARG A 110 6.08 -8.71 53.89
CA ARG A 110 7.03 -9.40 54.80
C ARG A 110 8.23 -9.99 54.03
N GLY A 111 8.00 -10.55 52.82
CA GLY A 111 9.06 -11.06 51.96
C GLY A 111 9.99 -9.95 51.46
N ALA A 112 9.45 -8.82 51.02
CA ALA A 112 10.25 -7.67 50.57
C ALA A 112 11.07 -7.07 51.71
N ASP A 113 10.47 -6.88 52.89
CA ASP A 113 11.14 -6.37 54.06
C ASP A 113 12.26 -7.31 54.51
N ALA A 114 12.03 -8.63 54.57
CA ALA A 114 13.05 -9.62 54.91
C ALA A 114 14.25 -9.62 53.94
N ILE A 115 14.00 -9.41 52.64
CA ILE A 115 15.08 -9.30 51.64
C ILE A 115 15.93 -8.04 51.90
N ILE A 116 15.27 -6.86 52.08
CA ILE A 116 15.98 -5.61 52.38
C ILE A 116 16.79 -5.73 53.67
N THR A 117 16.18 -6.25 54.72
CA THR A 117 16.84 -6.46 56.03
C THR A 117 18.04 -7.39 55.90
N LYS A 118 17.93 -8.46 55.11
CA LYS A 118 19.04 -9.37 54.84
C LYS A 118 20.17 -8.68 54.09
N VAL A 119 19.85 -7.81 53.10
CA VAL A 119 20.84 -7.04 52.34
C VAL A 119 21.49 -5.98 53.23
N SER A 120 20.71 -5.24 54.04
CA SER A 120 21.19 -4.21 54.95
C SER A 120 22.09 -4.76 56.10
N SER A 121 21.95 -6.04 56.46
CA SER A 121 22.78 -6.70 57.48
C SER A 121 24.20 -7.02 57.02
N HIS A 122 24.54 -6.84 55.76
CA HIS A 122 25.90 -7.07 55.28
C HIS A 122 26.87 -6.01 55.83
N ALA A 123 28.01 -6.49 56.39
CA ALA A 123 28.99 -5.66 57.08
C ALA A 123 29.51 -4.45 56.30
N TRP A 124 29.66 -4.57 54.97
CA TRP A 124 30.14 -3.45 54.15
C TRP A 124 29.09 -2.31 54.02
N ILE A 125 27.78 -2.60 54.05
CA ILE A 125 26.73 -1.57 54.03
C ILE A 125 26.61 -0.94 55.42
N GLN A 126 26.69 -1.69 56.49
CA GLN A 126 26.67 -1.18 57.86
C GLN A 126 27.82 -0.23 58.13
N ASN A 127 29.01 -0.52 57.61
CA ASN A 127 30.19 0.31 57.80
C ASN A 127 30.10 1.68 57.08
N ILE A 128 29.26 1.82 56.05
CA ILE A 128 29.06 3.12 55.33
C ILE A 128 28.42 4.15 56.27
N PHE A 129 27.53 3.74 57.15
CA PHE A 129 26.75 4.63 58.05
C PHE A 129 26.98 4.34 59.54
N ALA A 130 28.16 3.80 59.88
CA ALA A 130 28.46 3.27 61.22
C ALA A 130 28.34 4.28 62.40
N GLN A 131 28.17 5.58 62.12
CA GLN A 131 28.07 6.62 63.15
C GLN A 131 26.95 7.63 62.82
N GLY A 132 25.96 7.74 63.70
CA GLY A 132 24.89 8.75 63.61
C GLY A 132 23.52 8.29 64.17
N ARG A 133 22.73 9.25 64.59
CA ARG A 133 21.37 9.04 65.21
C ARG A 133 20.38 8.35 64.26
N PHE A 134 20.68 8.26 62.96
CA PHE A 134 19.83 7.67 61.92
C PHE A 134 20.58 6.59 61.11
N ALA A 135 21.69 6.03 61.64
CA ALA A 135 22.50 5.06 60.93
C ALA A 135 21.73 3.86 60.44
N GLU A 136 20.84 3.32 61.24
CA GLU A 136 20.03 2.14 60.90
C GLU A 136 19.03 2.40 59.78
N VAL A 137 18.30 3.53 59.85
CA VAL A 137 17.35 3.97 58.79
C VAL A 137 18.08 4.24 57.47
N LEU A 138 19.24 4.89 57.53
CA LEU A 138 20.06 5.20 56.33
C LEU A 138 20.62 3.93 55.72
N THR A 139 21.07 2.96 56.52
CA THR A 139 21.57 1.69 56.04
C THR A 139 20.49 0.86 55.33
N TYR A 140 19.30 0.80 55.92
CA TYR A 140 18.12 0.15 55.32
C TYR A 140 17.70 0.84 54.01
N LEU A 141 17.63 2.16 53.99
CA LEU A 141 17.27 2.94 52.82
C LEU A 141 18.27 2.76 51.67
N PHE A 142 19.57 2.79 51.98
CA PHE A 142 20.62 2.57 51.00
C PHE A 142 20.55 1.17 50.37
N ALA A 143 20.33 0.14 51.20
CA ALA A 143 20.15 -1.24 50.73
C ALA A 143 18.89 -1.37 49.83
N ALA A 144 17.77 -0.77 50.25
CA ALA A 144 16.54 -0.78 49.49
C ALA A 144 16.67 -0.08 48.14
N LEU A 145 17.28 1.12 48.08
CA LEU A 145 17.54 1.87 46.86
C LEU A 145 18.47 1.14 45.90
N GLY A 146 19.54 0.49 46.46
CA GLY A 146 20.45 -0.36 45.67
C GLY A 146 19.73 -1.54 45.03
N LEU A 147 18.85 -2.22 45.78
CA LEU A 147 18.03 -3.31 45.26
C LEU A 147 17.04 -2.85 44.20
N MET A 148 16.36 -1.71 44.45
CA MET A 148 15.46 -1.11 43.46
C MET A 148 16.20 -0.75 42.17
N LEU A 149 17.39 -0.14 42.26
CA LEU A 149 18.22 0.19 41.10
C LEU A 149 18.54 -1.09 40.30
N PHE A 150 18.93 -2.16 40.96
CA PHE A 150 19.21 -3.43 40.29
C PHE A 150 17.96 -3.98 39.59
N ILE A 151 16.80 -3.98 40.24
CA ILE A 151 15.52 -4.42 39.64
C ILE A 151 15.18 -3.60 38.40
N TYR A 152 15.31 -2.28 38.48
CA TYR A 152 15.04 -1.41 37.33
C TYR A 152 16.06 -1.59 36.19
N LEU A 153 17.33 -1.82 36.48
CA LEU A 153 18.34 -2.12 35.46
C LEU A 153 18.01 -3.43 34.71
N VAL A 154 17.55 -4.46 35.42
CA VAL A 154 17.04 -5.69 34.79
C VAL A 154 15.83 -5.39 33.91
N GLY A 155 14.92 -4.55 34.40
CA GLY A 155 13.74 -4.10 33.62
C GLY A 155 14.13 -3.36 32.34
N VAL A 156 15.09 -2.46 32.41
CA VAL A 156 15.59 -1.74 31.22
C VAL A 156 16.24 -2.69 30.23
N ALA A 157 17.11 -3.60 30.70
CA ALA A 157 17.79 -4.57 29.85
C ALA A 157 16.79 -5.50 29.12
N THR A 158 15.77 -5.97 29.84
CA THR A 158 14.73 -6.83 29.24
C THR A 158 13.85 -6.07 28.27
N THR A 159 13.46 -4.83 28.55
CA THR A 159 12.68 -3.99 27.65
C THR A 159 13.45 -3.66 26.37
N TYR A 160 14.75 -3.34 26.48
CA TYR A 160 15.63 -3.13 25.33
C TYR A 160 15.72 -4.39 24.46
N THR A 161 15.96 -5.54 25.08
CA THR A 161 16.07 -6.84 24.38
C THR A 161 14.75 -7.19 23.68
N GLN A 162 13.63 -7.00 24.36
CA GLN A 162 12.27 -7.17 23.80
C GLN A 162 12.06 -6.32 22.55
N GLY A 163 12.37 -5.01 22.62
CA GLY A 163 12.20 -4.10 21.49
C GLY A 163 13.07 -4.49 20.29
N LYS A 164 14.34 -4.81 20.53
CA LYS A 164 15.27 -5.28 19.47
C LYS A 164 14.82 -6.57 18.81
N LEU A 165 14.36 -7.54 19.59
CA LEU A 165 13.88 -8.81 19.05
C LEU A 165 12.59 -8.62 18.26
N MET A 166 11.64 -7.84 18.79
CA MET A 166 10.37 -7.60 18.10
C MET A 166 10.55 -6.85 16.79
N LEU A 167 11.44 -5.84 16.76
CA LEU A 167 11.81 -5.14 15.53
C LEU A 167 12.39 -6.12 14.49
N SER A 168 13.32 -7.02 14.92
CA SER A 168 13.86 -8.03 14.01
C SER A 168 12.78 -8.98 13.47
N VAL A 169 11.82 -9.39 14.29
CA VAL A 169 10.71 -10.26 13.86
C VAL A 169 9.81 -9.52 12.87
N SER A 170 9.43 -8.27 13.16
CA SER A 170 8.57 -7.46 12.30
C SER A 170 9.23 -7.24 10.93
N GLN A 171 10.46 -6.74 10.90
CA GLN A 171 11.16 -6.43 9.64
C GLN A 171 11.37 -7.67 8.77
N ASN A 172 11.78 -8.80 9.35
CA ASN A 172 11.92 -10.06 8.58
C ASN A 172 10.57 -10.56 8.03
N THR A 173 9.47 -10.30 8.74
CA THR A 173 8.13 -10.69 8.29
C THR A 173 7.67 -9.78 7.14
N VAL A 174 7.86 -8.48 7.27
CA VAL A 174 7.54 -7.48 6.26
C VAL A 174 8.35 -7.72 4.98
N GLU A 175 9.65 -8.00 5.10
CA GLU A 175 10.52 -8.37 3.96
C GLU A 175 9.95 -9.57 3.19
N LYS A 176 9.58 -10.64 3.89
CA LYS A 176 8.97 -11.81 3.24
C LYS A 176 7.67 -11.48 2.53
N ILE A 177 6.78 -10.71 3.19
CA ILE A 177 5.51 -10.30 2.58
C ILE A 177 5.75 -9.46 1.33
N ARG A 178 6.71 -8.52 1.35
CA ARG A 178 7.07 -7.71 0.17
C ARG A 178 7.61 -8.57 -0.98
N ASN A 179 8.51 -9.50 -0.66
CA ASN A 179 9.09 -10.40 -1.66
C ASN A 179 8.03 -11.31 -2.28
N ASP A 180 7.16 -11.91 -1.47
CA ASP A 180 6.08 -12.77 -1.95
C ASP A 180 5.07 -11.99 -2.78
N LEU A 181 4.70 -10.77 -2.36
CA LEU A 181 3.80 -9.89 -3.10
C LEU A 181 4.42 -9.49 -4.45
N PHE A 182 5.71 -9.11 -4.48
CA PHE A 182 6.39 -8.72 -5.71
C PHE A 182 6.52 -9.90 -6.68
N SER A 183 6.93 -11.07 -6.18
CA SER A 183 7.01 -12.29 -6.98
C SER A 183 5.65 -12.67 -7.56
N LYS A 184 4.59 -12.50 -6.76
CA LYS A 184 3.22 -12.74 -7.23
C LYS A 184 2.80 -11.78 -8.33
N LEU A 185 3.10 -10.48 -8.19
CA LEU A 185 2.78 -9.48 -9.22
C LEU A 185 3.42 -9.83 -10.57
N GLN A 186 4.68 -10.31 -10.56
CA GLN A 186 5.36 -10.72 -11.80
C GLN A 186 4.68 -11.93 -12.49
N SER A 187 3.90 -12.71 -11.76
CA SER A 187 3.17 -13.87 -12.29
C SER A 187 1.73 -13.58 -12.69
N LEU A 188 1.23 -12.36 -12.47
CA LEU A 188 -0.17 -12.02 -12.77
C LEU A 188 -0.36 -11.66 -14.25
N PRO A 189 -1.53 -11.98 -14.83
CA PRO A 189 -1.86 -11.65 -16.21
C PRO A 189 -1.99 -10.13 -16.40
N VAL A 190 -1.78 -9.66 -17.64
CA VAL A 190 -1.90 -8.23 -18.01
C VAL A 190 -3.28 -7.66 -17.64
N ARG A 191 -4.34 -8.48 -17.70
CA ARG A 191 -5.70 -8.11 -17.25
C ARG A 191 -5.74 -7.51 -15.82
N PHE A 192 -4.86 -7.96 -14.93
CA PHE A 192 -4.78 -7.40 -13.58
C PHE A 192 -4.29 -5.94 -13.61
N PHE A 193 -3.29 -5.66 -14.43
CA PHE A 193 -2.69 -4.31 -14.54
C PHE A 193 -3.62 -3.34 -15.27
N ASP A 194 -4.37 -3.81 -16.26
CA ASP A 194 -5.37 -3.00 -16.97
C ASP A 194 -6.57 -2.65 -16.08
N GLY A 195 -6.88 -3.52 -15.11
CA GLY A 195 -7.98 -3.33 -14.15
C GLY A 195 -7.63 -2.56 -12.88
N ASN A 196 -6.35 -2.30 -12.60
CA ASN A 196 -5.88 -1.63 -11.38
C ASN A 196 -4.94 -0.48 -11.71
N THR A 197 -5.10 0.64 -11.04
CA THR A 197 -4.16 1.76 -11.23
C THR A 197 -2.82 1.47 -10.58
N THR A 198 -1.73 2.02 -11.14
CA THR A 198 -0.38 1.92 -10.56
C THR A 198 -0.36 2.41 -9.11
N GLY A 199 -1.11 3.49 -8.80
CA GLY A 199 -1.23 4.02 -7.44
C GLY A 199 -1.87 3.04 -6.45
N GLU A 200 -2.89 2.27 -6.88
CA GLU A 200 -3.48 1.22 -6.05
C GLU A 200 -2.49 0.10 -5.75
N ILE A 201 -1.77 -0.36 -6.77
CA ILE A 201 -0.75 -1.40 -6.62
C ILE A 201 0.36 -0.92 -5.68
N MET A 202 0.89 0.30 -5.89
CA MET A 202 1.91 0.89 -5.02
C MET A 202 1.43 1.05 -3.58
N SER A 203 0.16 1.41 -3.35
CA SER A 203 -0.42 1.52 -2.01
C SER A 203 -0.40 0.19 -1.24
N ARG A 204 -0.43 -0.97 -1.94
CA ARG A 204 -0.25 -2.29 -1.30
C ARG A 204 1.15 -2.44 -0.71
N PHE A 205 2.19 -1.99 -1.44
CA PHE A 205 3.59 -2.09 -1.01
C PHE A 205 3.98 -1.10 0.08
N THR A 206 3.34 0.06 0.10
CA THR A 206 3.60 1.13 1.06
C THR A 206 2.59 1.08 2.20
N ASN A 207 1.45 1.74 2.07
CA ASN A 207 0.49 1.95 3.15
C ASN A 207 -0.01 0.66 3.81
N ASP A 208 -0.34 -0.38 3.01
CA ASP A 208 -0.91 -1.61 3.55
C ASP A 208 0.14 -2.42 4.32
N ILE A 209 1.35 -2.54 3.78
CA ILE A 209 2.44 -3.26 4.46
C ILE A 209 2.95 -2.46 5.67
N ASP A 210 3.03 -1.13 5.60
CA ASP A 210 3.43 -0.29 6.73
C ASP A 210 2.42 -0.39 7.89
N ASN A 211 1.13 -0.50 7.60
CA ASN A 211 0.12 -0.80 8.62
C ASN A 211 0.34 -2.18 9.28
N ILE A 212 0.76 -3.19 8.50
CA ILE A 212 1.12 -4.51 9.04
C ILE A 212 2.33 -4.39 9.95
N ASP A 213 3.38 -3.65 9.54
CA ASP A 213 4.59 -3.41 10.36
C ASP A 213 4.23 -2.71 11.68
N LEU A 214 3.45 -1.64 11.63
CA LEU A 214 2.98 -0.93 12.83
C LEU A 214 2.19 -1.85 13.78
N MET A 215 1.34 -2.71 13.24
CA MET A 215 0.61 -3.68 14.04
C MET A 215 1.54 -4.68 14.71
N LEU A 216 2.46 -5.28 13.95
CA LEU A 216 3.38 -6.30 14.47
C LEU A 216 4.33 -5.70 15.50
N ASN A 217 4.98 -4.59 15.20
CA ASN A 217 5.99 -3.98 16.05
C ASN A 217 5.39 -3.31 17.30
N ASN A 218 4.38 -2.47 17.11
CA ASN A 218 3.84 -1.62 18.20
C ASN A 218 2.59 -2.22 18.83
N SER A 219 1.56 -2.57 18.02
CA SER A 219 0.26 -2.92 18.58
C SER A 219 0.26 -4.27 19.27
N MET A 220 0.88 -5.30 18.67
CA MET A 220 0.98 -6.62 19.29
C MET A 220 1.77 -6.56 20.61
N THR A 221 2.90 -5.83 20.59
CA THR A 221 3.73 -5.61 21.78
C THR A 221 2.93 -4.90 22.88
N SER A 222 2.24 -3.82 22.54
CA SER A 222 1.43 -3.04 23.49
C SER A 222 0.24 -3.83 24.06
N ILE A 223 -0.43 -4.62 23.22
CA ILE A 223 -1.58 -5.43 23.64
C ILE A 223 -1.12 -6.53 24.62
N VAL A 224 -0.08 -7.29 24.24
CA VAL A 224 0.42 -8.38 25.07
C VAL A 224 0.98 -7.85 26.40
N SER A 225 1.84 -6.82 26.34
CA SER A 225 2.41 -6.19 27.55
C SER A 225 1.31 -5.56 28.42
N GLY A 226 0.32 -4.88 27.80
CA GLY A 226 -0.81 -4.31 28.51
C GLY A 226 -1.67 -5.34 29.22
N LEU A 227 -1.93 -6.48 28.59
CA LEU A 227 -2.66 -7.61 29.23
C LEU A 227 -1.88 -8.20 30.39
N ILE A 228 -0.56 -8.44 30.22
CA ILE A 228 0.31 -8.95 31.30
C ILE A 228 0.33 -7.95 32.47
N THR A 229 0.47 -6.64 32.19
CA THR A 229 0.46 -5.61 33.21
C THR A 229 -0.88 -5.55 33.94
N LEU A 230 -2.00 -5.62 33.22
CA LEU A 230 -3.34 -5.58 33.79
C LEU A 230 -3.58 -6.77 34.73
N ILE A 231 -3.24 -7.98 34.28
CA ILE A 231 -3.37 -9.20 35.10
C ILE A 231 -2.43 -9.12 36.29
N GLY A 232 -1.15 -8.78 36.07
CA GLY A 232 -0.15 -8.68 37.13
C GLY A 232 -0.55 -7.64 38.21
N THR A 233 -0.93 -6.43 37.77
CA THR A 233 -1.39 -5.38 38.69
C THR A 233 -2.63 -5.82 39.47
N PHE A 234 -3.59 -6.48 38.83
CA PHE A 234 -4.79 -7.00 39.49
C PHE A 234 -4.45 -8.03 40.59
N VAL A 235 -3.54 -8.95 40.30
CA VAL A 235 -3.06 -9.94 41.30
C VAL A 235 -2.40 -9.25 42.49
N PHE A 236 -1.50 -8.28 42.21
CA PHE A 236 -0.84 -7.52 43.29
C PHE A 236 -1.81 -6.67 44.11
N MET A 237 -2.83 -6.09 43.48
CA MET A 237 -3.88 -5.34 44.17
C MET A 237 -4.69 -6.22 45.14
N ILE A 238 -5.15 -7.40 44.67
CA ILE A 238 -5.90 -8.34 45.52
C ILE A 238 -5.05 -8.81 46.71
N THR A 239 -3.79 -9.12 46.48
CA THR A 239 -2.88 -9.59 47.56
C THR A 239 -2.52 -8.49 48.53
N THR A 240 -2.57 -7.22 48.12
CA THR A 240 -2.35 -6.06 49.03
C THR A 240 -3.60 -5.73 49.80
N ASN A 241 -4.75 -5.55 49.18
CA ASN A 241 -6.04 -5.30 49.87
C ASN A 241 -7.23 -5.55 48.93
N TRP A 242 -8.07 -6.53 49.20
CA TRP A 242 -9.20 -6.92 48.36
C TRP A 242 -10.34 -5.90 48.35
N ILE A 243 -10.55 -5.13 49.47
CA ILE A 243 -11.60 -4.12 49.56
C ILE A 243 -11.31 -2.93 48.63
N LEU A 244 -10.08 -2.41 48.69
CA LEU A 244 -9.64 -1.33 47.79
C LEU A 244 -9.63 -1.78 46.34
N THR A 245 -9.35 -3.08 46.08
CA THR A 245 -9.41 -3.64 44.72
C THR A 245 -10.82 -3.60 44.16
N ILE A 246 -11.85 -3.97 44.93
CA ILE A 246 -13.25 -3.87 44.50
C ILE A 246 -13.60 -2.42 44.17
N ILE A 247 -13.20 -1.48 45.00
CA ILE A 247 -13.45 -0.06 44.76
C ILE A 247 -12.84 0.37 43.42
N THR A 248 -11.60 0.03 43.16
CA THR A 248 -10.93 0.37 41.88
C THR A 248 -11.61 -0.29 40.69
N VAL A 249 -12.00 -1.57 40.80
CA VAL A 249 -12.68 -2.33 39.73
C VAL A 249 -14.05 -1.72 39.40
N VAL A 250 -14.77 -1.18 40.35
CA VAL A 250 -16.08 -0.48 40.13
C VAL A 250 -15.93 0.71 39.16
N PHE A 251 -14.77 1.34 39.08
CA PHE A 251 -14.53 2.42 38.14
C PHE A 251 -14.33 1.94 36.70
N ILE A 252 -13.99 0.65 36.44
CA ILE A 252 -13.80 0.12 35.09
C ILE A 252 -15.02 0.29 34.18
N PRO A 253 -16.23 -0.10 34.58
CA PRO A 253 -17.43 0.17 33.79
C PRO A 253 -17.59 1.65 33.45
N ILE A 254 -17.29 2.56 34.38
CA ILE A 254 -17.39 4.01 34.14
C ILE A 254 -16.40 4.44 33.05
N PHE A 255 -15.16 3.92 33.05
CA PHE A 255 -14.18 4.14 31.97
C PHE A 255 -14.68 3.61 30.64
N LEU A 256 -15.15 2.37 30.60
CA LEU A 256 -15.55 1.72 29.35
C LEU A 256 -16.80 2.37 28.75
N PHE A 257 -17.84 2.61 29.53
CA PHE A 257 -19.09 3.23 29.06
C PHE A 257 -18.91 4.71 28.75
N GLY A 258 -18.16 5.44 29.56
CA GLY A 258 -17.82 6.85 29.31
C GLY A 258 -17.00 7.00 28.02
N GLY A 259 -15.95 6.21 27.87
CA GLY A 259 -15.13 6.20 26.65
C GLY A 259 -15.93 5.83 25.40
N ALA A 260 -16.78 4.79 25.48
CA ALA A 260 -17.62 4.38 24.38
C ALA A 260 -18.69 5.44 23.99
N ALA A 261 -19.24 6.18 24.98
CA ALA A 261 -20.19 7.25 24.72
C ALA A 261 -19.54 8.44 24.00
N ILE A 262 -18.38 8.89 24.49
CA ILE A 262 -17.61 9.98 23.87
C ILE A 262 -17.10 9.54 22.47
N GLY A 263 -16.59 8.31 22.32
CA GLY A 263 -16.13 7.78 21.06
C GLY A 263 -17.23 7.70 19.99
N ARG A 264 -18.47 7.35 20.38
CA ARG A 264 -19.64 7.38 19.48
C ARG A 264 -20.00 8.81 19.04
N ALA A 265 -19.98 9.77 19.98
CA ALA A 265 -20.22 11.17 19.68
C ALA A 265 -19.15 11.75 18.75
N SER A 266 -17.88 11.53 19.05
CA SER A 266 -16.72 11.95 18.25
C SER A 266 -16.76 11.41 16.82
N ARG A 267 -17.14 10.14 16.63
CA ARG A 267 -17.12 9.47 15.32
C ARG A 267 -17.92 10.23 14.26
N LYS A 268 -19.08 10.77 14.62
CA LYS A 268 -19.91 11.57 13.70
C LYS A 268 -19.15 12.78 13.16
N TYR A 269 -18.43 13.47 14.03
CA TYR A 269 -17.69 14.69 13.67
C TYR A 269 -16.43 14.37 12.88
N TYR A 270 -15.71 13.28 13.23
CA TYR A 270 -14.55 12.82 12.46
C TYR A 270 -14.91 12.41 11.02
N VAL A 271 -16.05 11.74 10.82
CA VAL A 271 -16.54 11.41 9.46
C VAL A 271 -16.87 12.70 8.69
N GLY A 272 -17.50 13.68 9.35
CA GLY A 272 -17.78 14.98 8.74
C GLY A 272 -16.49 15.73 8.34
N GLN A 273 -15.50 15.73 9.22
CA GLN A 273 -14.17 16.31 8.94
C GLN A 273 -13.49 15.63 7.75
N GLN A 274 -13.50 14.28 7.71
CA GLN A 274 -12.85 13.54 6.63
C GLN A 274 -13.48 13.82 5.26
N ASN A 275 -14.81 13.95 5.22
CA ASN A 275 -15.51 14.31 4.00
C ASN A 275 -15.17 15.73 3.53
N ALA A 276 -15.08 16.70 4.46
CA ALA A 276 -14.71 18.06 4.12
C ALA A 276 -13.24 18.14 3.65
N LEU A 277 -12.33 17.42 4.30
CA LEU A 277 -10.93 17.32 3.87
C LEU A 277 -10.82 16.73 2.46
N GLY A 278 -11.60 15.69 2.15
CA GLY A 278 -11.67 15.12 0.82
C GLY A 278 -12.12 16.14 -0.25
N ALA A 279 -13.13 16.96 0.09
CA ALA A 279 -13.61 18.01 -0.82
C ALA A 279 -12.56 19.11 -1.07
N VAL A 280 -11.89 19.57 0.00
CA VAL A 280 -10.79 20.55 -0.12
C VAL A 280 -9.65 20.01 -0.98
N ASN A 281 -9.21 18.77 -0.72
CA ASN A 281 -8.11 18.15 -1.49
C ASN A 281 -8.48 17.96 -2.97
N GLY A 282 -9.69 17.48 -3.26
CA GLY A 282 -10.14 17.34 -4.65
C GLY A 282 -10.21 18.68 -5.39
N TYR A 283 -10.65 19.75 -4.71
CA TYR A 283 -10.65 21.08 -5.29
C TYR A 283 -9.23 21.62 -5.55
N ILE A 284 -8.29 21.38 -4.62
CA ILE A 284 -6.88 21.78 -4.80
C ILE A 284 -6.29 21.03 -5.99
N GLU A 285 -6.48 19.72 -6.08
CA GLU A 285 -5.96 18.89 -7.16
C GLU A 285 -6.47 19.38 -8.54
N GLU A 286 -7.78 19.61 -8.66
CA GLU A 286 -8.38 20.14 -9.90
C GLU A 286 -7.83 21.52 -10.23
N SER A 287 -7.78 22.44 -9.27
CA SER A 287 -7.31 23.81 -9.48
C SER A 287 -5.83 23.87 -9.87
N VAL A 288 -4.98 23.06 -9.22
CA VAL A 288 -3.54 22.99 -9.51
C VAL A 288 -3.29 22.35 -10.88
N SER A 289 -3.95 21.25 -11.18
CA SER A 289 -3.84 20.57 -12.48
C SER A 289 -4.37 21.45 -13.61
N GLY A 290 -5.47 22.18 -13.36
CA GLY A 290 -6.09 23.12 -14.29
C GLY A 290 -5.53 24.54 -14.25
N GLN A 291 -4.40 24.82 -13.56
CA GLN A 291 -3.92 26.18 -13.29
C GLN A 291 -3.71 27.04 -14.58
N LYS A 292 -3.27 26.42 -15.68
CA LYS A 292 -3.15 27.10 -16.97
C LYS A 292 -4.50 27.61 -17.48
N VAL A 293 -5.55 26.80 -17.32
CA VAL A 293 -6.93 27.13 -17.73
C VAL A 293 -7.47 28.26 -16.84
N VAL A 294 -7.28 28.13 -15.51
CA VAL A 294 -7.67 29.19 -14.55
C VAL A 294 -7.05 30.54 -14.94
N LYS A 295 -5.76 30.55 -15.30
CA LYS A 295 -5.02 31.75 -15.71
C LYS A 295 -5.52 32.33 -17.02
N VAL A 296 -5.70 31.52 -18.07
CA VAL A 296 -6.14 31.96 -19.39
C VAL A 296 -7.54 32.60 -19.35
N PHE A 297 -8.42 32.05 -18.48
CA PHE A 297 -9.78 32.56 -18.36
C PHE A 297 -9.99 33.56 -17.20
N ASN A 298 -8.93 33.98 -16.49
CA ASN A 298 -8.96 34.93 -15.38
C ASN A 298 -9.95 34.55 -14.27
N HIS A 299 -9.99 33.24 -13.91
CA HIS A 299 -10.90 32.69 -12.90
C HIS A 299 -10.33 32.63 -11.48
N GLU A 300 -9.14 33.22 -11.22
CA GLU A 300 -8.44 33.13 -9.93
C GLU A 300 -9.29 33.59 -8.75
N LYS A 301 -10.00 34.71 -8.92
CA LYS A 301 -10.85 35.25 -7.84
C LYS A 301 -11.96 34.27 -7.45
N THR A 302 -12.65 33.72 -8.45
CA THR A 302 -13.70 32.72 -8.23
C THR A 302 -13.15 31.48 -7.56
N CYS A 303 -11.99 30.99 -8.01
CA CYS A 303 -11.32 29.83 -7.40
C CYS A 303 -10.96 30.08 -5.92
N VAL A 304 -10.44 31.27 -5.59
CA VAL A 304 -10.11 31.64 -4.21
C VAL A 304 -11.37 31.73 -3.33
N GLU A 305 -12.46 32.28 -3.85
CA GLU A 305 -13.72 32.37 -3.11
C GLU A 305 -14.33 30.99 -2.85
N GLU A 306 -14.39 30.12 -3.86
CA GLU A 306 -14.89 28.75 -3.73
C GLU A 306 -14.03 27.93 -2.75
N PHE A 307 -12.70 28.06 -2.86
CA PHE A 307 -11.77 27.43 -1.92
C PHE A 307 -12.00 27.92 -0.48
N SER A 308 -12.20 29.23 -0.30
CA SER A 308 -12.45 29.79 1.04
C SER A 308 -13.71 29.21 1.68
N GLU A 309 -14.80 29.02 0.92
CA GLU A 309 -16.02 28.39 1.44
C GLU A 309 -15.80 26.94 1.85
N LEU A 310 -15.07 26.15 1.04
CA LEU A 310 -14.73 24.78 1.39
C LEU A 310 -13.82 24.70 2.61
N ASN A 311 -12.85 25.60 2.72
CA ASN A 311 -11.90 25.66 3.82
C ASN A 311 -12.57 26.11 5.12
N ASP A 312 -13.53 27.05 5.06
CA ASP A 312 -14.32 27.45 6.23
C ASP A 312 -15.21 26.32 6.73
N ASP A 313 -15.87 25.56 5.85
CA ASP A 313 -16.63 24.36 6.20
C ASP A 313 -15.72 23.28 6.83
N MET A 314 -14.54 23.07 6.24
CA MET A 314 -13.53 22.16 6.81
C MET A 314 -13.11 22.62 8.21
N ARG A 315 -12.79 23.92 8.39
CA ARG A 315 -12.41 24.49 9.70
C ARG A 315 -13.46 24.23 10.76
N GLU A 316 -14.74 24.47 10.46
CA GLU A 316 -15.84 24.25 11.42
C GLU A 316 -15.95 22.77 11.80
N LYS A 317 -15.94 21.86 10.82
CA LYS A 317 -16.02 20.42 11.05
C LYS A 317 -14.79 19.88 11.78
N GLN A 318 -13.60 20.38 11.44
CA GLN A 318 -12.35 20.05 12.12
C GLN A 318 -12.36 20.51 13.58
N PHE A 319 -12.82 21.74 13.85
CA PHE A 319 -12.95 22.25 15.23
C PHE A 319 -13.86 21.34 16.07
N ARG A 320 -15.05 20.98 15.55
CA ARG A 320 -15.98 20.09 16.26
C ARG A 320 -15.39 18.68 16.47
N ALA A 321 -14.71 18.13 15.48
CA ALA A 321 -14.07 16.82 15.58
C ALA A 321 -12.94 16.83 16.63
N GLN A 322 -12.07 17.85 16.58
CA GLN A 322 -10.97 18.02 17.53
C GLN A 322 -11.46 18.31 18.94
N PHE A 323 -12.51 19.09 19.10
CA PHE A 323 -13.12 19.35 20.40
C PHE A 323 -13.61 18.05 21.06
N TRP A 324 -14.47 17.30 20.37
CA TRP A 324 -15.00 16.04 20.92
C TRP A 324 -13.92 14.95 21.06
N GLY A 325 -12.96 14.89 20.18
CA GLY A 325 -11.80 13.99 20.30
C GLY A 325 -10.87 14.40 21.45
N GLY A 326 -10.60 15.69 21.58
CA GLY A 326 -9.72 16.25 22.60
C GLY A 326 -10.27 16.16 24.01
N VAL A 327 -11.59 16.24 24.20
CA VAL A 327 -12.27 16.11 25.51
C VAL A 327 -12.14 14.69 26.09
N MET A 328 -11.93 13.67 25.24
CA MET A 328 -11.80 12.29 25.70
C MET A 328 -10.62 12.08 26.66
N GLY A 329 -9.44 12.62 26.32
CA GLY A 329 -8.24 12.52 27.16
C GLY A 329 -8.44 13.08 28.59
N PRO A 330 -8.83 14.36 28.77
CA PRO A 330 -9.10 14.97 30.07
C PRO A 330 -10.19 14.24 30.88
N ILE A 331 -11.28 13.80 30.24
CA ILE A 331 -12.35 13.08 30.96
C ILE A 331 -11.83 11.74 31.49
N MET A 332 -11.15 10.95 30.62
CA MET A 332 -10.57 9.67 31.04
C MET A 332 -9.49 9.85 32.11
N GLY A 333 -8.61 10.84 31.94
CA GLY A 333 -7.56 11.17 32.92
C GLY A 333 -8.14 11.61 34.26
N ASN A 334 -9.13 12.51 34.28
CA ASN A 334 -9.76 12.97 35.52
C ASN A 334 -10.59 11.87 36.21
N THR A 335 -11.24 10.98 35.44
CA THR A 335 -11.91 9.81 36.02
C THR A 335 -10.90 8.90 36.75
N SER A 336 -9.69 8.71 36.19
CA SER A 336 -8.61 8.01 36.88
C SER A 336 -8.17 8.71 38.16
N GLN A 337 -8.06 10.03 38.15
CA GLN A 337 -7.74 10.81 39.36
C GLN A 337 -8.83 10.73 40.42
N VAL A 338 -10.11 10.70 40.04
CA VAL A 338 -11.23 10.49 40.98
C VAL A 338 -11.15 9.08 41.59
N SER A 339 -10.92 8.06 40.78
CA SER A 339 -10.68 6.69 41.29
C SER A 339 -9.53 6.64 42.29
N PHE A 340 -8.40 7.28 41.94
CA PHE A 340 -7.26 7.42 42.85
C PHE A 340 -7.61 8.14 44.14
N ALA A 341 -8.31 9.27 44.08
CA ALA A 341 -8.71 10.04 45.26
C ALA A 341 -9.64 9.25 46.20
N VAL A 342 -10.63 8.55 45.62
CA VAL A 342 -11.52 7.66 46.41
C VAL A 342 -10.73 6.53 47.06
N THR A 343 -9.81 5.90 46.30
CA THR A 343 -8.95 4.82 46.81
C THR A 343 -8.08 5.32 47.99
N VAL A 344 -7.45 6.49 47.83
CA VAL A 344 -6.61 7.08 48.90
C VAL A 344 -7.47 7.51 50.10
N GLY A 345 -8.65 8.07 49.86
CA GLY A 345 -9.56 8.49 50.95
C GLY A 345 -10.05 7.29 51.78
N VAL A 346 -10.55 6.24 51.11
CA VAL A 346 -10.99 5.03 51.81
C VAL A 346 -9.82 4.31 52.48
N GLY A 347 -8.69 4.19 51.77
CA GLY A 347 -7.46 3.60 52.27
C GLY A 347 -6.89 4.37 53.48
N GLY A 348 -7.02 5.72 53.48
CA GLY A 348 -6.67 6.57 54.64
C GLY A 348 -7.55 6.32 55.85
N ILE A 349 -8.86 6.13 55.67
CA ILE A 349 -9.75 5.70 56.76
C ILE A 349 -9.32 4.31 57.32
N MET A 350 -9.04 3.37 56.42
CA MET A 350 -8.56 2.03 56.84
C MET A 350 -7.21 2.09 57.55
N MET A 351 -6.34 3.04 57.18
CA MET A 351 -5.06 3.26 57.86
C MET A 351 -5.26 3.80 59.28
N VAL A 352 -6.18 4.74 59.49
CA VAL A 352 -6.52 5.25 60.82
C VAL A 352 -7.06 4.13 61.74
N HIS A 353 -7.82 3.21 61.16
CA HIS A 353 -8.28 2.00 61.89
C HIS A 353 -7.23 0.86 61.98
N GLN A 354 -5.98 1.12 61.62
CA GLN A 354 -4.87 0.16 61.65
C GLN A 354 -5.10 -1.12 60.83
N VAL A 355 -6.01 -1.08 59.86
CA VAL A 355 -6.28 -2.21 58.94
C VAL A 355 -5.27 -2.23 57.77
N LEU A 356 -4.67 -1.06 57.42
CA LEU A 356 -3.75 -0.91 56.33
C LEU A 356 -2.53 -0.09 56.77
N SER A 357 -1.30 -0.53 56.34
CA SER A 357 -0.08 0.23 56.62
C SER A 357 0.06 1.43 55.66
N PRO A 358 0.79 2.51 56.05
CA PRO A 358 1.09 3.63 55.16
C PRO A 358 1.76 3.23 53.84
N GLY A 359 2.69 2.28 53.93
CA GLY A 359 3.39 1.69 52.78
C GLY A 359 2.44 0.95 51.85
N ALA A 360 1.57 0.11 52.38
CA ALA A 360 0.57 -0.62 51.60
C ALA A 360 -0.40 0.31 50.88
N LEU A 361 -0.84 1.40 51.55
CA LEU A 361 -1.67 2.42 50.92
C LEU A 361 -0.97 3.09 49.71
N THR A 362 0.30 3.47 49.88
CA THR A 362 1.09 4.12 48.82
C THR A 362 1.27 3.19 47.60
N VAL A 363 1.59 1.95 47.85
CA VAL A 363 1.72 0.94 46.79
C VAL A 363 0.39 0.71 46.07
N PHE A 364 -0.68 0.55 46.85
CA PHE A 364 -2.03 0.38 46.30
C PHE A 364 -2.45 1.59 45.44
N ALA A 365 -2.15 2.79 45.86
CA ALA A 365 -2.38 4.02 45.11
C ALA A 365 -1.63 4.03 43.77
N ASN A 366 -0.37 3.56 43.74
CA ASN A 366 0.40 3.39 42.51
C ASN A 366 -0.22 2.33 41.60
N TYR A 367 -0.63 1.18 42.12
CA TYR A 367 -1.28 0.13 41.34
C TYR A 367 -2.63 0.59 40.77
N SER A 368 -3.41 1.36 41.50
CA SER A 368 -4.67 1.94 40.98
C SER A 368 -4.43 2.78 39.71
N ARG A 369 -3.33 3.54 39.68
CA ARG A 369 -2.92 4.30 38.45
C ARG A 369 -2.42 3.39 37.35
N GLN A 370 -1.53 2.43 37.69
CA GLN A 370 -0.98 1.48 36.70
C GLN A 370 -2.05 0.59 36.09
N PHE A 371 -3.13 0.29 36.81
CA PHE A 371 -4.24 -0.53 36.32
C PHE A 371 -5.08 0.17 35.25
N SER A 372 -5.22 1.49 35.33
CA SER A 372 -6.01 2.27 34.38
C SER A 372 -5.29 2.50 33.03
N MET A 373 -3.95 2.51 32.99
CA MET A 373 -3.17 2.80 31.78
C MET A 373 -3.35 1.76 30.66
N PRO A 374 -3.25 0.44 30.91
CA PRO A 374 -3.42 -0.57 29.86
C PRO A 374 -4.79 -0.53 29.20
N ILE A 375 -5.85 -0.19 29.93
CA ILE A 375 -7.23 -0.11 29.40
C ILE A 375 -7.30 0.96 28.28
N ASN A 376 -6.70 2.14 28.53
CA ASN A 376 -6.64 3.21 27.55
C ASN A 376 -5.77 2.82 26.34
N MET A 377 -4.61 2.18 26.57
CA MET A 377 -3.72 1.72 25.49
C MET A 377 -4.41 0.68 24.59
N LEU A 378 -5.09 -0.30 25.15
CA LEU A 378 -5.83 -1.32 24.40
C LEU A 378 -6.91 -0.71 23.52
N SER A 379 -7.62 0.32 24.02
CA SER A 379 -8.63 1.03 23.24
C SER A 379 -8.03 1.77 22.04
N GLN A 380 -6.86 2.39 22.19
CA GLN A 380 -6.17 3.11 21.11
C GLN A 380 -5.61 2.14 20.06
N GLN A 381 -5.10 0.98 20.44
CA GLN A 381 -4.52 -0.01 19.52
C GLN A 381 -5.56 -0.70 18.63
N THR A 382 -6.82 -0.68 19.03
CA THR A 382 -7.92 -1.34 18.28
C THR A 382 -8.03 -0.84 16.85
N SER A 383 -7.92 0.47 16.62
CA SER A 383 -8.01 1.07 15.28
C SER A 383 -6.82 0.67 14.39
N THR A 384 -5.61 0.65 14.95
CA THR A 384 -4.38 0.26 14.24
C THR A 384 -4.44 -1.21 13.82
N VAL A 385 -4.91 -2.09 14.72
CA VAL A 385 -5.09 -3.52 14.41
C VAL A 385 -6.10 -3.71 13.27
N PHE A 386 -7.25 -3.02 13.29
CA PHE A 386 -8.22 -3.13 12.21
C PHE A 386 -7.69 -2.57 10.88
N ALA A 387 -6.96 -1.47 10.90
CA ALA A 387 -6.32 -0.91 9.70
C ALA A 387 -5.31 -1.91 9.09
N ALA A 388 -4.47 -2.51 9.93
CA ALA A 388 -3.49 -3.49 9.52
C ALA A 388 -4.13 -4.78 8.98
N LEU A 389 -5.19 -5.28 9.62
CA LEU A 389 -5.92 -6.46 9.14
C LEU A 389 -6.60 -6.19 7.80
N ALA A 390 -7.16 -5.00 7.60
CA ALA A 390 -7.74 -4.60 6.32
C ALA A 390 -6.66 -4.46 5.23
N GLY A 391 -5.48 -3.90 5.56
CA GLY A 391 -4.32 -3.85 4.67
C GLY A 391 -3.83 -5.25 4.31
N ALA A 392 -3.66 -6.12 5.29
CA ALA A 392 -3.25 -7.51 5.08
C ALA A 392 -4.25 -8.28 4.19
N GLU A 393 -5.57 -8.07 4.38
CA GLU A 393 -6.61 -8.69 3.54
C GLU A 393 -6.46 -8.25 2.09
N ARG A 394 -6.18 -6.97 1.81
CA ARG A 394 -5.94 -6.47 0.44
C ARG A 394 -4.66 -7.03 -0.16
N VAL A 395 -3.57 -7.07 0.60
CA VAL A 395 -2.30 -7.68 0.16
C VAL A 395 -2.49 -9.15 -0.16
N PHE A 396 -3.14 -9.90 0.72
CA PHE A 396 -3.40 -11.32 0.50
C PHE A 396 -4.39 -11.59 -0.63
N ALA A 397 -5.35 -10.71 -0.87
CA ALA A 397 -6.24 -10.82 -2.02
C ALA A 397 -5.48 -10.79 -3.36
N VAL A 398 -4.44 -9.95 -3.46
CA VAL A 398 -3.55 -9.95 -4.65
C VAL A 398 -2.73 -11.24 -4.71
N MET A 399 -2.18 -11.70 -3.58
CA MET A 399 -1.40 -12.94 -3.53
C MET A 399 -2.22 -14.19 -3.90
N ASP A 400 -3.53 -14.17 -3.67
CA ASP A 400 -4.44 -15.29 -3.93
C ASP A 400 -5.03 -15.29 -5.35
N MET A 401 -4.78 -14.24 -6.13
CA MET A 401 -5.21 -14.20 -7.53
C MET A 401 -4.54 -15.32 -8.33
N ALA A 402 -5.25 -15.87 -9.29
CA ALA A 402 -4.67 -16.85 -10.19
C ALA A 402 -3.50 -16.22 -10.97
N PRO A 403 -2.35 -16.88 -11.09
CA PRO A 403 -1.29 -16.43 -11.98
C PRO A 403 -1.74 -16.50 -13.44
N GLU A 404 -0.95 -15.96 -14.35
CA GLU A 404 -1.14 -16.21 -15.77
C GLU A 404 -1.19 -17.71 -16.02
N GLU A 405 -2.12 -18.17 -16.87
CA GLU A 405 -2.30 -19.61 -17.11
C GLU A 405 -0.98 -20.27 -17.54
N PRO A 406 -0.59 -21.39 -16.92
CA PRO A 406 0.63 -22.07 -17.32
C PRO A 406 0.49 -22.60 -18.75
N ASP A 407 1.61 -22.77 -19.41
CA ASP A 407 1.64 -23.42 -20.72
C ASP A 407 1.14 -24.87 -20.61
N VAL A 408 0.56 -25.38 -21.70
CA VAL A 408 0.12 -26.78 -21.76
C VAL A 408 1.34 -27.71 -21.57
N PRO A 409 1.18 -28.91 -20.99
CA PRO A 409 2.31 -29.79 -20.69
C PRO A 409 3.19 -30.13 -21.88
N ASP A 410 2.59 -30.20 -23.08
CA ASP A 410 3.27 -30.53 -24.36
C ASP A 410 3.52 -29.27 -25.21
N ALA A 411 3.60 -28.07 -24.60
CA ALA A 411 3.85 -26.84 -25.33
C ALA A 411 5.13 -26.89 -26.15
N LYS A 412 5.00 -26.53 -27.41
CA LYS A 412 6.09 -26.60 -28.40
C LYS A 412 7.09 -25.49 -28.19
N ASP A 413 8.36 -25.84 -28.41
CA ASP A 413 9.45 -24.89 -28.50
C ASP A 413 9.71 -24.61 -30.00
N MET A 414 9.48 -23.38 -30.45
CA MET A 414 9.60 -22.95 -31.84
C MET A 414 10.55 -21.77 -31.99
N PRO A 415 11.87 -21.95 -31.82
CA PRO A 415 12.81 -20.82 -31.84
C PRO A 415 12.96 -20.17 -33.23
N ASP A 416 12.72 -20.92 -34.31
CA ASP A 416 12.93 -20.49 -35.71
C ASP A 416 11.60 -20.15 -36.42
N MET A 417 10.79 -19.30 -35.82
CA MET A 417 9.53 -18.86 -36.44
C MET A 417 9.77 -18.03 -37.70
N LYS A 418 9.00 -18.32 -38.76
CA LYS A 418 9.02 -17.57 -40.02
C LYS A 418 8.07 -16.40 -40.04
N GLY A 419 7.05 -16.45 -39.18
CA GLY A 419 6.06 -15.39 -39.00
C GLY A 419 4.87 -15.45 -39.96
N PHE A 420 4.44 -16.65 -40.39
CA PHE A 420 3.11 -16.80 -41.00
C PHE A 420 2.04 -16.79 -39.91
N VAL A 421 1.23 -15.74 -39.87
CA VAL A 421 0.20 -15.56 -38.85
C VAL A 421 -1.19 -15.71 -39.46
N GLN A 422 -2.08 -16.47 -38.81
CA GLN A 422 -3.45 -16.69 -39.27
C GLN A 422 -4.42 -16.61 -38.07
N LEU A 423 -5.49 -15.87 -38.27
CA LEU A 423 -6.63 -15.80 -37.36
C LEU A 423 -7.83 -16.37 -38.10
N GLU A 424 -8.54 -17.31 -37.50
CA GLU A 424 -9.74 -17.96 -38.07
C GLU A 424 -10.90 -17.85 -37.09
N HIS A 425 -11.94 -17.14 -37.50
CA HIS A 425 -13.19 -16.98 -36.75
C HIS A 425 -12.99 -16.52 -35.31
N VAL A 426 -12.05 -15.59 -35.09
CA VAL A 426 -11.69 -15.15 -33.73
C VAL A 426 -12.72 -14.17 -33.18
N SER A 427 -13.32 -14.55 -32.05
CA SER A 427 -14.19 -13.69 -31.24
C SER A 427 -13.61 -13.50 -29.86
N PHE A 428 -13.71 -12.27 -29.31
CA PHE A 428 -13.13 -11.94 -28.01
C PHE A 428 -13.82 -10.77 -27.32
N GLY A 429 -13.95 -10.84 -25.97
CA GLY A 429 -14.39 -9.76 -25.10
C GLY A 429 -13.55 -9.65 -23.82
N TYR A 430 -13.21 -8.42 -23.41
CA TYR A 430 -12.53 -8.20 -22.12
C TYR A 430 -13.40 -8.56 -20.92
N VAL A 431 -14.73 -8.47 -21.08
CA VAL A 431 -15.74 -8.88 -20.10
C VAL A 431 -16.80 -9.74 -20.83
N PRO A 432 -17.36 -10.76 -20.18
CA PRO A 432 -18.28 -11.70 -20.82
C PRO A 432 -19.50 -11.05 -21.49
N GLU A 433 -19.93 -9.89 -20.96
CA GLU A 433 -21.13 -9.19 -21.44
C GLU A 433 -20.89 -8.33 -22.68
N LYS A 434 -19.63 -8.12 -23.09
CA LYS A 434 -19.28 -7.21 -24.18
C LYS A 434 -18.23 -7.81 -25.10
N THR A 435 -18.66 -8.38 -26.22
CA THR A 435 -17.78 -8.81 -27.31
C THR A 435 -17.18 -7.59 -28.02
N VAL A 436 -15.86 -7.56 -28.14
CA VAL A 436 -15.08 -6.48 -28.79
C VAL A 436 -14.67 -6.87 -30.19
N LEU A 437 -14.29 -8.13 -30.43
CA LEU A 437 -13.99 -8.68 -31.75
C LEU A 437 -15.00 -9.77 -32.10
N LYS A 438 -15.51 -9.76 -33.33
CA LYS A 438 -16.52 -10.67 -33.81
C LYS A 438 -16.05 -11.30 -35.13
N ASP A 439 -15.87 -12.60 -35.13
CA ASP A 439 -15.59 -13.40 -36.33
C ASP A 439 -14.43 -12.86 -37.18
N ILE A 440 -13.32 -12.47 -36.53
CA ILE A 440 -12.14 -11.95 -37.22
C ILE A 440 -11.42 -13.08 -37.94
N THR A 441 -11.32 -12.96 -39.27
CA THR A 441 -10.57 -13.88 -40.12
C THR A 441 -9.58 -13.10 -40.97
N LEU A 442 -8.27 -13.36 -40.80
CA LEU A 442 -7.19 -12.75 -41.54
C LEU A 442 -5.95 -13.67 -41.60
N TYR A 443 -5.08 -13.42 -42.53
CA TYR A 443 -3.74 -14.03 -42.58
C TYR A 443 -2.68 -13.00 -42.98
N ALA A 444 -1.46 -13.20 -42.50
CA ALA A 444 -0.26 -12.44 -42.86
C ALA A 444 0.87 -13.40 -43.26
N LYS A 445 1.39 -13.26 -44.46
CA LYS A 445 2.53 -14.07 -44.94
C LYS A 445 3.84 -13.54 -44.34
N PRO A 446 4.90 -14.37 -44.23
CA PRO A 446 6.21 -13.92 -43.79
C PRO A 446 6.67 -12.67 -44.54
N GLY A 447 7.07 -11.65 -43.82
CA GLY A 447 7.52 -10.38 -44.39
C GLY A 447 6.42 -9.42 -44.85
N GLN A 448 5.13 -9.79 -44.76
CA GLN A 448 4.01 -8.97 -45.18
C GLN A 448 3.64 -7.91 -44.13
N LYS A 449 3.27 -6.72 -44.62
CA LYS A 449 2.80 -5.60 -43.78
C LYS A 449 1.28 -5.51 -43.81
N ILE A 450 0.63 -5.69 -42.66
CA ILE A 450 -0.82 -5.58 -42.48
C ILE A 450 -1.11 -4.32 -41.67
N ALA A 451 -1.91 -3.41 -42.20
CA ALA A 451 -2.36 -2.22 -41.49
C ALA A 451 -3.81 -2.36 -41.02
N PHE A 452 -4.08 -2.04 -39.77
CA PHE A 452 -5.42 -1.94 -39.20
C PHE A 452 -5.85 -0.47 -39.16
N VAL A 453 -6.99 -0.18 -39.76
CA VAL A 453 -7.59 1.16 -39.83
C VAL A 453 -9.03 1.09 -39.31
N GLY A 454 -9.51 2.14 -38.67
CA GLY A 454 -10.87 2.20 -38.14
C GLY A 454 -10.97 3.15 -36.97
N SER A 455 -12.18 3.45 -36.51
CA SER A 455 -12.45 4.35 -35.38
C SER A 455 -11.85 3.86 -34.06
N THR A 456 -11.69 4.77 -33.10
CA THR A 456 -11.28 4.43 -31.73
C THR A 456 -12.29 3.44 -31.12
N GLY A 457 -11.79 2.36 -30.53
CA GLY A 457 -12.62 1.29 -29.99
C GLY A 457 -13.10 0.23 -31.01
N ALA A 458 -12.68 0.30 -32.29
CA ALA A 458 -13.03 -0.72 -33.29
C ALA A 458 -12.37 -2.08 -33.07
N GLY A 459 -11.42 -2.22 -32.12
CA GLY A 459 -10.77 -3.48 -31.80
C GLY A 459 -9.33 -3.65 -32.32
N LYS A 460 -8.73 -2.60 -32.90
CA LYS A 460 -7.36 -2.66 -33.47
C LYS A 460 -6.30 -3.15 -32.48
N THR A 461 -6.18 -2.49 -31.33
CA THR A 461 -5.23 -2.84 -30.25
C THR A 461 -5.58 -4.20 -29.63
N THR A 462 -6.86 -4.60 -29.64
CA THR A 462 -7.27 -5.92 -29.14
C THR A 462 -6.67 -7.05 -29.95
N ILE A 463 -6.62 -6.93 -31.30
CA ILE A 463 -5.99 -7.95 -32.16
C ILE A 463 -4.51 -8.13 -31.78
N THR A 464 -3.79 -7.03 -31.59
CA THR A 464 -2.36 -7.10 -31.24
C THR A 464 -2.10 -7.67 -29.84
N ASN A 465 -2.99 -7.40 -28.88
CA ASN A 465 -2.93 -8.00 -27.55
C ASN A 465 -3.18 -9.51 -27.59
N LEU A 466 -4.06 -9.98 -28.47
CA LEU A 466 -4.31 -11.42 -28.66
C LEU A 466 -3.13 -12.12 -29.35
N LEU A 467 -2.45 -11.47 -30.29
CA LEU A 467 -1.23 -12.02 -30.93
C LEU A 467 -0.12 -12.28 -29.91
N ASN A 468 0.06 -11.38 -28.95
CA ASN A 468 1.04 -11.55 -27.84
C ASN A 468 0.54 -12.49 -26.72
N ARG A 469 -0.66 -13.03 -26.87
CA ARG A 469 -1.31 -13.87 -25.87
C ARG A 469 -1.32 -13.21 -24.48
N PHE A 470 -1.61 -11.88 -24.43
CA PHE A 470 -1.90 -11.18 -23.19
C PHE A 470 -3.30 -11.53 -22.67
N TYR A 471 -4.16 -11.98 -23.59
CA TYR A 471 -5.50 -12.50 -23.35
C TYR A 471 -5.70 -13.74 -24.20
N ASP A 472 -6.43 -14.72 -23.70
CA ASP A 472 -6.89 -15.87 -24.48
C ASP A 472 -8.22 -15.55 -25.17
N ILE A 473 -8.39 -16.06 -26.38
CA ILE A 473 -9.60 -15.87 -27.22
C ILE A 473 -10.78 -16.66 -26.68
N ASP A 474 -11.99 -16.15 -26.89
CA ASP A 474 -13.23 -16.83 -26.49
C ASP A 474 -13.60 -17.91 -27.54
N GLU A 475 -13.53 -17.58 -28.84
CA GLU A 475 -13.84 -18.49 -29.96
C GLU A 475 -12.82 -18.33 -31.10
N GLY A 476 -12.70 -19.35 -31.94
CA GLY A 476 -11.81 -19.37 -33.09
C GLY A 476 -10.42 -19.90 -32.79
N THR A 477 -9.46 -19.63 -33.70
CA THR A 477 -8.06 -20.04 -33.56
C THR A 477 -7.11 -18.94 -34.04
N ILE A 478 -5.97 -18.84 -33.37
CA ILE A 478 -4.82 -18.03 -33.82
C ILE A 478 -3.63 -18.97 -33.98
N THR A 479 -3.04 -19.01 -35.19
CA THR A 479 -1.90 -19.86 -35.46
C THR A 479 -0.70 -19.04 -35.95
N ILE A 480 0.49 -19.49 -35.59
CA ILE A 480 1.76 -18.98 -36.12
C ILE A 480 2.54 -20.15 -36.72
N ASP A 481 2.90 -20.01 -38.01
CA ASP A 481 3.56 -21.07 -38.81
C ASP A 481 2.78 -22.41 -38.78
N GLY A 482 1.45 -22.35 -38.67
CA GLY A 482 0.53 -23.49 -38.63
C GLY A 482 0.30 -24.08 -37.25
N GLU A 483 0.95 -23.59 -36.21
CA GLU A 483 0.76 -24.04 -34.83
C GLU A 483 -0.13 -23.05 -34.03
N ASN A 484 -1.04 -23.60 -33.23
CA ASN A 484 -1.90 -22.76 -32.39
C ASN A 484 -1.05 -22.07 -31.31
N ILE A 485 -1.25 -20.76 -31.11
CA ILE A 485 -0.50 -19.99 -30.09
C ILE A 485 -0.69 -20.52 -28.66
N ARG A 486 -1.76 -21.30 -28.39
CA ARG A 486 -1.98 -21.96 -27.10
C ARG A 486 -1.03 -23.14 -26.88
N ASP A 487 -0.60 -23.77 -27.97
CA ASP A 487 0.28 -24.93 -27.95
C ASP A 487 1.77 -24.56 -28.05
N ILE A 488 2.09 -23.28 -28.14
CA ILE A 488 3.46 -22.74 -28.14
C ILE A 488 3.80 -22.26 -26.73
N LYS A 489 5.03 -22.51 -26.27
CA LYS A 489 5.53 -21.91 -25.01
C LYS A 489 5.44 -20.39 -25.09
N ARG A 490 4.83 -19.78 -24.06
CA ARG A 490 4.55 -18.34 -24.03
C ARG A 490 5.81 -17.48 -24.12
N ASP A 491 6.89 -17.92 -23.47
CA ASP A 491 8.17 -17.20 -23.51
C ASP A 491 8.72 -17.19 -24.93
N VAL A 492 8.72 -18.36 -25.63
CA VAL A 492 9.15 -18.49 -27.02
C VAL A 492 8.27 -17.67 -27.96
N LEU A 493 6.95 -17.68 -27.75
CA LEU A 493 6.02 -16.84 -28.52
C LEU A 493 6.38 -15.36 -28.40
N ARG A 494 6.56 -14.87 -27.17
CA ARG A 494 6.87 -13.45 -26.88
C ARG A 494 8.28 -13.03 -27.32
N GLU A 495 9.25 -13.93 -27.31
CA GLU A 495 10.59 -13.69 -27.87
C GLU A 495 10.55 -13.47 -29.39
N ASN A 496 9.60 -14.11 -30.08
CA ASN A 496 9.43 -14.02 -31.54
C ASN A 496 8.46 -12.90 -32.00
N ILE A 497 7.91 -12.12 -31.07
CA ILE A 497 7.04 -10.97 -31.36
C ILE A 497 7.62 -9.71 -30.72
N ALA A 498 8.13 -8.80 -31.52
CA ALA A 498 8.54 -7.48 -31.02
C ALA A 498 7.36 -6.51 -31.05
N MET A 499 7.25 -5.68 -30.02
CA MET A 499 6.19 -4.69 -29.91
C MET A 499 6.74 -3.28 -29.70
N VAL A 500 6.30 -2.34 -30.50
CA VAL A 500 6.53 -0.89 -30.31
C VAL A 500 5.22 -0.27 -29.84
N LEU A 501 5.14 0.07 -28.55
CA LEU A 501 3.95 0.59 -27.90
C LEU A 501 3.77 2.09 -28.18
N GLN A 502 2.53 2.56 -28.10
CA GLN A 502 2.18 3.96 -28.18
C GLN A 502 2.83 4.76 -27.04
N ASP A 503 2.66 4.31 -25.80
CA ASP A 503 3.32 4.89 -24.65
C ASP A 503 4.64 4.17 -24.40
N THR A 504 5.74 4.91 -24.58
CA THR A 504 7.08 4.38 -24.39
C THR A 504 7.49 4.46 -22.94
N HIS A 505 7.71 3.31 -22.30
CA HIS A 505 8.30 3.24 -20.96
C HIS A 505 9.79 2.94 -21.00
N LEU A 506 10.57 3.80 -20.33
CA LEU A 506 12.01 3.65 -20.15
C LEU A 506 12.33 3.39 -18.68
N PHE A 507 13.25 2.48 -18.45
CA PHE A 507 13.70 2.15 -17.10
C PHE A 507 14.84 3.06 -16.66
N THR A 508 14.96 3.31 -15.36
CA THR A 508 16.13 3.97 -14.80
C THR A 508 17.37 3.14 -15.09
N GLY A 509 18.35 3.75 -15.75
CA GLY A 509 19.55 3.10 -16.23
C GLY A 509 20.14 3.86 -17.43
N THR A 510 21.20 3.34 -18.03
CA THR A 510 21.81 3.97 -19.19
C THR A 510 20.97 3.80 -20.46
N VAL A 511 21.22 4.63 -21.45
CA VAL A 511 20.63 4.47 -22.80
C VAL A 511 20.97 3.08 -23.37
N MET A 512 22.22 2.63 -23.17
CA MET A 512 22.72 1.30 -23.57
C MET A 512 21.87 0.17 -22.97
N GLU A 513 21.67 0.20 -21.64
CA GLU A 513 20.86 -0.80 -20.93
C GLU A 513 19.39 -0.78 -21.36
N ASN A 514 18.84 0.39 -21.59
CA ASN A 514 17.48 0.54 -22.08
C ASN A 514 17.25 -0.05 -23.46
N ILE A 515 18.21 0.07 -24.38
CA ILE A 515 18.12 -0.61 -25.70
C ILE A 515 18.36 -2.11 -25.54
N ARG A 516 19.34 -2.51 -24.71
CA ARG A 516 19.68 -3.91 -24.45
C ARG A 516 18.53 -4.71 -23.81
N TYR A 517 17.54 -4.03 -23.24
CA TYR A 517 16.32 -4.66 -22.72
C TYR A 517 15.59 -5.51 -23.77
N GLY A 518 15.72 -5.18 -25.07
CA GLY A 518 15.18 -5.98 -26.17
C GLY A 518 15.84 -7.34 -26.37
N ARG A 519 17.12 -7.50 -25.96
CA ARG A 519 17.88 -8.75 -25.91
C ARG A 519 19.04 -8.59 -24.93
N PRO A 520 18.92 -9.15 -23.70
CA PRO A 520 19.88 -8.93 -22.60
C PRO A 520 21.30 -9.40 -22.87
N ASP A 521 21.50 -10.41 -23.71
CA ASP A 521 22.79 -11.00 -24.09
C ASP A 521 23.47 -10.29 -25.28
N ALA A 522 22.89 -9.22 -25.81
CA ALA A 522 23.45 -8.48 -26.95
C ALA A 522 24.74 -7.74 -26.58
N THR A 523 25.72 -7.74 -27.51
CA THR A 523 26.94 -6.97 -27.38
C THR A 523 26.73 -5.47 -27.55
N ASP A 524 27.69 -4.64 -27.13
CA ASP A 524 27.60 -3.18 -27.30
C ASP A 524 27.50 -2.79 -28.77
N GLU A 525 28.22 -3.52 -29.67
CA GLU A 525 28.20 -3.29 -31.11
C GLU A 525 26.81 -3.57 -31.70
N GLU A 526 26.14 -4.65 -31.25
CA GLU A 526 24.79 -4.97 -31.69
C GLU A 526 23.79 -3.93 -31.24
N VAL A 527 23.92 -3.41 -30.00
CA VAL A 527 23.09 -2.31 -29.48
C VAL A 527 23.28 -1.04 -30.31
N ILE A 528 24.52 -0.69 -30.65
CA ILE A 528 24.82 0.47 -31.50
C ILE A 528 24.23 0.30 -32.91
N GLU A 529 24.30 -0.91 -33.48
CA GLU A 529 23.75 -1.19 -34.81
C GLU A 529 22.21 -1.14 -34.80
N ALA A 530 21.57 -1.64 -33.75
CA ALA A 530 20.13 -1.50 -33.53
C ALA A 530 19.71 -0.01 -33.41
N ALA A 531 20.49 0.78 -32.70
CA ALA A 531 20.26 2.23 -32.60
C ALA A 531 20.43 2.97 -33.94
N LYS A 532 21.37 2.54 -34.79
CA LYS A 532 21.50 3.09 -36.16
C LYS A 532 20.31 2.69 -37.04
N THR A 533 19.86 1.44 -36.94
CA THR A 533 18.65 0.95 -37.64
C THR A 533 17.43 1.78 -37.27
N ALA A 534 17.24 2.07 -35.99
CA ALA A 534 16.17 2.88 -35.45
C ALA A 534 16.33 4.39 -35.71
N SER A 535 17.41 4.84 -36.38
CA SER A 535 17.76 6.26 -36.52
C SER A 535 18.00 7.00 -35.19
N ALA A 536 18.26 6.27 -34.10
CA ALA A 536 18.49 6.80 -32.75
C ALA A 536 19.95 7.25 -32.52
N HIS A 537 20.91 6.62 -33.17
CA HIS A 537 22.36 6.83 -32.96
C HIS A 537 22.76 8.31 -32.99
N SER A 538 22.24 9.09 -33.94
CA SER A 538 22.63 10.49 -34.13
C SER A 538 22.23 11.40 -32.98
N PHE A 539 21.12 11.16 -32.31
CA PHE A 539 20.74 11.93 -31.12
C PHE A 539 21.46 11.42 -29.87
N ILE A 540 21.65 10.10 -29.75
CA ILE A 540 22.39 9.49 -28.61
C ILE A 540 23.79 10.08 -28.52
N MET A 541 24.51 10.19 -29.66
CA MET A 541 25.85 10.78 -29.73
C MET A 541 25.91 12.28 -29.38
N ARG A 542 24.77 12.95 -29.22
CA ARG A 542 24.67 14.34 -28.76
C ARG A 542 24.33 14.47 -27.29
N LEU A 543 24.03 13.37 -26.62
CA LEU A 543 23.88 13.36 -25.17
C LEU A 543 25.25 13.48 -24.48
N ASN A 544 25.27 13.98 -23.25
CA ASN A 544 26.52 14.28 -22.54
C ASN A 544 27.48 13.08 -22.46
N ASP A 545 26.93 11.89 -22.15
CA ASP A 545 27.69 10.66 -22.00
C ASP A 545 27.34 9.60 -23.07
N ASN A 546 26.77 10.05 -24.21
CA ASN A 546 26.38 9.19 -25.32
C ASN A 546 25.49 8.02 -24.83
N TYR A 547 25.87 6.77 -25.13
CA TYR A 547 25.16 5.55 -24.72
C TYR A 547 25.19 5.31 -23.20
N GLN A 548 26.13 5.91 -22.47
CA GLN A 548 26.23 5.82 -21.00
C GLN A 548 25.41 6.89 -20.26
N THR A 549 24.70 7.76 -21.00
CA THR A 549 23.81 8.75 -20.41
C THR A 549 22.75 8.05 -19.56
N MET A 550 22.64 8.44 -18.29
CA MET A 550 21.60 7.94 -17.38
C MET A 550 20.24 8.52 -17.72
N LEU A 551 19.25 7.65 -17.77
CA LEU A 551 17.84 8.00 -17.92
C LEU A 551 17.16 7.94 -16.56
N GLU A 552 16.40 9.00 -16.24
CA GLU A 552 15.67 9.15 -14.98
C GLU A 552 14.17 9.12 -15.25
N GLY A 553 13.41 8.50 -14.34
CA GLY A 553 11.96 8.61 -14.28
C GLY A 553 11.26 8.55 -15.65
N ASP A 554 11.25 7.38 -16.29
CA ASP A 554 10.61 7.17 -17.61
C ASP A 554 11.25 7.99 -18.77
N GLY A 555 12.55 8.32 -18.63
CA GLY A 555 13.27 9.15 -19.61
C GLY A 555 12.79 10.60 -19.65
N ALA A 556 12.49 11.19 -18.49
CA ALA A 556 12.00 12.58 -18.36
C ALA A 556 12.99 13.61 -18.94
N ASN A 557 14.27 13.25 -19.05
CA ASN A 557 15.32 14.07 -19.68
C ASN A 557 15.37 13.95 -21.22
N LEU A 558 14.48 13.16 -21.83
CA LEU A 558 14.37 13.00 -23.27
C LEU A 558 13.04 13.55 -23.82
N SER A 559 13.05 14.02 -25.08
CA SER A 559 11.80 14.34 -25.77
C SER A 559 10.99 13.06 -26.08
N GLN A 560 9.68 13.21 -26.28
CA GLN A 560 8.81 12.07 -26.62
C GLN A 560 9.30 11.32 -27.88
N GLY A 561 9.73 12.03 -28.93
CA GLY A 561 10.28 11.40 -30.12
C GLY A 561 11.60 10.66 -29.88
N GLN A 562 12.48 11.17 -29.00
CA GLN A 562 13.70 10.47 -28.61
C GLN A 562 13.40 9.18 -27.84
N ARG A 563 12.43 9.21 -26.93
CA ARG A 563 11.95 8.00 -26.25
C ARG A 563 11.42 6.96 -27.24
N GLN A 564 10.63 7.40 -28.22
CA GLN A 564 10.10 6.52 -29.25
C GLN A 564 11.20 5.89 -30.10
N LEU A 565 12.25 6.65 -30.47
CA LEU A 565 13.40 6.09 -31.17
C LEU A 565 14.16 5.02 -30.36
N LEU A 566 14.23 5.15 -29.04
CA LEU A 566 14.79 4.12 -28.17
C LEU A 566 13.91 2.86 -28.12
N ASN A 567 12.59 3.01 -28.13
CA ASN A 567 11.66 1.89 -28.18
C ASN A 567 11.78 1.12 -29.52
N ILE A 568 11.92 1.85 -30.64
CA ILE A 568 12.19 1.26 -31.95
C ILE A 568 13.55 0.52 -31.91
N ALA A 569 14.57 1.06 -31.25
CA ALA A 569 15.89 0.41 -31.12
C ALA A 569 15.80 -0.89 -30.29
N ARG A 570 14.98 -0.93 -29.22
CA ARG A 570 14.68 -2.19 -28.49
C ARG A 570 14.10 -3.25 -29.43
N ALA A 571 13.09 -2.88 -30.20
CA ALA A 571 12.45 -3.79 -31.17
C ALA A 571 13.39 -4.19 -32.30
N ALA A 572 14.32 -3.33 -32.71
CA ALA A 572 15.34 -3.67 -33.69
C ALA A 572 16.34 -4.72 -33.16
N LEU A 573 16.72 -4.58 -31.88
CA LEU A 573 17.68 -5.47 -31.23
C LEU A 573 17.12 -6.88 -30.99
N SER A 574 15.81 -7.02 -30.74
CA SER A 574 15.16 -8.31 -30.48
C SER A 574 15.26 -9.28 -31.67
N ARG A 575 15.36 -8.79 -32.90
CA ARG A 575 15.38 -9.57 -34.16
C ARG A 575 14.16 -10.48 -34.36
N ALA A 576 13.06 -10.23 -33.65
CA ALA A 576 11.84 -11.01 -33.76
C ALA A 576 11.29 -11.00 -35.23
N PRO A 577 10.83 -12.12 -35.77
CA PRO A 577 10.28 -12.21 -37.13
C PRO A 577 8.91 -11.52 -37.26
N ILE A 578 8.17 -11.38 -36.17
CA ILE A 578 6.86 -10.71 -36.11
C ILE A 578 7.04 -9.39 -35.39
N LEU A 579 6.45 -8.34 -35.94
CA LEU A 579 6.51 -6.99 -35.40
C LEU A 579 5.09 -6.42 -35.25
N VAL A 580 4.81 -5.87 -34.09
CA VAL A 580 3.57 -5.12 -33.81
C VAL A 580 3.94 -3.66 -33.58
N LEU A 581 3.34 -2.77 -34.36
CA LEU A 581 3.54 -1.34 -34.26
C LEU A 581 2.23 -0.66 -33.85
N ASP A 582 2.18 -0.12 -32.65
CA ASP A 582 1.10 0.75 -32.21
C ASP A 582 1.57 2.21 -32.39
N GLU A 583 1.04 2.89 -33.41
CA GLU A 583 1.56 4.15 -33.92
C GLU A 583 1.33 5.30 -32.94
N ALA A 584 2.40 5.95 -32.51
CA ALA A 584 2.38 7.13 -31.67
C ALA A 584 3.33 8.21 -32.15
N THR A 585 2.84 9.05 -33.05
CA THR A 585 3.58 10.23 -33.49
C THR A 585 2.80 11.54 -33.26
N SER A 586 1.73 11.53 -32.48
CA SER A 586 0.77 12.65 -32.34
C SER A 586 1.34 13.96 -31.73
N SER A 587 2.57 13.96 -31.20
CA SER A 587 3.14 15.12 -30.48
C SER A 587 4.64 15.31 -30.74
N VAL A 588 5.13 14.91 -31.93
CA VAL A 588 6.56 14.94 -32.27
C VAL A 588 6.80 15.99 -33.37
N ASP A 589 7.93 16.71 -33.28
CA ASP A 589 8.34 17.67 -34.32
C ASP A 589 8.62 16.96 -35.66
N THR A 590 8.36 17.66 -36.77
CA THR A 590 8.44 17.13 -38.15
C THR A 590 9.79 16.49 -38.49
N ARG A 591 10.89 16.99 -37.89
CA ARG A 591 12.24 16.42 -38.16
C ARG A 591 12.41 15.09 -37.48
N THR A 592 12.02 14.97 -36.22
CA THR A 592 12.08 13.73 -35.43
C THR A 592 11.08 12.71 -35.98
N GLU A 593 9.92 13.15 -36.46
CA GLU A 593 8.94 12.31 -37.14
C GLU A 593 9.54 11.58 -38.34
N ARG A 594 10.28 12.27 -39.22
CA ARG A 594 10.98 11.65 -40.36
C ARG A 594 12.02 10.60 -39.90
N HIS A 595 12.71 10.85 -38.78
CA HIS A 595 13.64 9.87 -38.22
C HIS A 595 12.92 8.62 -37.71
N ILE A 596 11.74 8.80 -37.09
CA ILE A 596 10.88 7.70 -36.63
C ILE A 596 10.39 6.89 -37.83
N GLU A 597 9.84 7.54 -38.88
CA GLU A 597 9.37 6.89 -40.11
C GLU A 597 10.50 6.07 -40.77
N HIS A 598 11.69 6.67 -40.95
CA HIS A 598 12.84 5.96 -41.50
C HIS A 598 13.31 4.79 -40.61
N GLY A 599 13.26 4.94 -39.30
CA GLY A 599 13.58 3.88 -38.35
C GLY A 599 12.58 2.74 -38.45
N MET A 600 11.29 3.04 -38.51
CA MET A 600 10.21 2.06 -38.67
C MET A 600 10.29 1.34 -40.01
N ASP A 601 10.52 2.04 -41.11
CA ASP A 601 10.67 1.41 -42.45
C ASP A 601 11.81 0.41 -42.49
N ARG A 602 12.95 0.72 -41.86
CA ARG A 602 14.07 -0.22 -41.74
C ARG A 602 13.74 -1.41 -40.82
N LEU A 603 13.04 -1.14 -39.70
CA LEU A 603 12.64 -2.16 -38.74
C LEU A 603 11.68 -3.17 -39.36
N MET A 604 10.74 -2.72 -40.20
CA MET A 604 9.74 -3.58 -40.86
C MET A 604 10.32 -4.48 -41.95
N LYS A 605 11.56 -4.23 -42.39
CA LYS A 605 12.15 -4.99 -43.52
C LYS A 605 12.33 -6.46 -43.13
N ASN A 606 11.80 -7.37 -43.97
CA ASN A 606 11.85 -8.82 -43.78
C ASN A 606 11.16 -9.32 -42.48
N ARG A 607 10.20 -8.57 -41.93
CA ARG A 607 9.40 -8.97 -40.78
C ARG A 607 7.93 -8.94 -41.14
N THR A 608 7.17 -9.90 -40.61
CA THR A 608 5.71 -9.85 -40.67
C THR A 608 5.25 -8.74 -39.73
N THR A 609 4.62 -7.70 -40.25
CA THR A 609 4.35 -6.50 -39.49
C THR A 609 2.86 -6.22 -39.39
N PHE A 610 2.35 -6.03 -38.18
CA PHE A 610 1.00 -5.55 -37.87
C PHE A 610 1.09 -4.10 -37.40
N ILE A 611 0.39 -3.19 -38.09
CA ILE A 611 0.44 -1.77 -37.87
C ILE A 611 -0.93 -1.29 -37.42
N ILE A 612 -1.05 -0.71 -36.23
CA ILE A 612 -2.24 0.03 -35.81
C ILE A 612 -2.02 1.46 -36.30
N ALA A 613 -2.73 1.83 -37.34
CA ALA A 613 -2.48 3.09 -38.00
C ALA A 613 -3.41 4.20 -37.51
N HIS A 614 -2.82 5.26 -36.99
CA HIS A 614 -3.46 6.56 -36.71
C HIS A 614 -3.11 7.60 -37.79
N ARG A 615 -2.21 7.26 -38.73
CA ARG A 615 -1.81 8.14 -39.85
C ARG A 615 -1.92 7.42 -41.18
N LEU A 616 -2.49 8.11 -42.13
CA LEU A 616 -2.70 7.59 -43.49
C LEU A 616 -1.40 7.37 -44.27
N SER A 617 -0.30 8.08 -43.95
CA SER A 617 1.02 7.87 -44.57
C SER A 617 1.57 6.49 -44.35
N THR A 618 1.44 5.94 -43.15
CA THR A 618 1.93 4.61 -42.77
C THR A 618 1.10 3.50 -43.42
N VAL A 619 -0.21 3.75 -43.60
CA VAL A 619 -1.15 2.79 -44.22
C VAL A 619 -0.88 2.60 -45.69
N ARG A 620 -0.48 3.65 -46.40
CA ARG A 620 -0.31 3.65 -47.86
C ARG A 620 0.67 2.58 -48.36
N ASN A 621 1.71 2.31 -47.56
CA ASN A 621 2.78 1.37 -47.91
C ASN A 621 2.54 -0.06 -47.38
N ALA A 622 1.33 -0.34 -46.83
CA ALA A 622 0.98 -1.68 -46.38
C ALA A 622 0.58 -2.58 -47.54
N ASP A 623 0.97 -3.86 -47.46
CA ASP A 623 0.62 -4.87 -48.48
C ASP A 623 -0.86 -5.22 -48.44
N ALA A 624 -1.46 -5.16 -47.23
CA ALA A 624 -2.90 -5.27 -47.02
C ALA A 624 -3.37 -4.34 -45.90
N ILE A 625 -4.53 -3.75 -46.12
CA ILE A 625 -5.21 -2.88 -45.17
C ILE A 625 -6.50 -3.58 -44.75
N MET A 626 -6.73 -3.66 -43.44
CA MET A 626 -7.94 -4.18 -42.83
C MET A 626 -8.71 -3.03 -42.21
N VAL A 627 -9.90 -2.76 -42.69
CA VAL A 627 -10.77 -1.72 -42.13
C VAL A 627 -11.68 -2.38 -41.09
N LEU A 628 -11.53 -1.97 -39.83
CA LEU A 628 -12.32 -2.46 -38.71
C LEU A 628 -13.43 -1.46 -38.34
N GLU A 629 -14.63 -1.97 -38.16
CA GLU A 629 -15.76 -1.23 -37.61
C GLU A 629 -16.59 -2.12 -36.70
N HIS A 630 -16.88 -1.66 -35.49
CA HIS A 630 -17.66 -2.40 -34.48
C HIS A 630 -17.19 -3.84 -34.18
N GLY A 631 -15.88 -4.06 -34.29
CA GLY A 631 -15.25 -5.36 -34.03
C GLY A 631 -15.24 -6.34 -35.20
N GLU A 632 -15.60 -5.92 -36.40
CA GLU A 632 -15.63 -6.72 -37.62
C GLU A 632 -14.71 -6.13 -38.68
N ILE A 633 -14.12 -6.97 -39.56
CA ILE A 633 -13.38 -6.51 -40.75
C ILE A 633 -14.39 -6.28 -41.87
N ILE A 634 -14.65 -5.01 -42.21
CA ILE A 634 -15.63 -4.63 -43.21
C ILE A 634 -15.03 -4.48 -44.63
N GLU A 635 -13.72 -4.15 -44.71
CA GLU A 635 -13.02 -4.01 -46.00
C GLU A 635 -11.62 -4.59 -45.86
N ARG A 636 -11.14 -5.19 -46.96
CA ARG A 636 -9.77 -5.74 -47.09
C ARG A 636 -9.22 -5.50 -48.48
N GLY A 637 -8.01 -4.99 -48.60
CA GLY A 637 -7.33 -4.77 -49.87
C GLY A 637 -6.06 -3.96 -49.71
N ASN A 638 -5.39 -3.63 -50.82
CA ASN A 638 -4.31 -2.65 -50.82
C ASN A 638 -4.88 -1.23 -50.95
N HIS A 639 -4.02 -0.22 -50.81
CA HIS A 639 -4.39 1.19 -50.91
C HIS A 639 -5.19 1.54 -52.19
N GLU A 640 -4.73 1.09 -53.37
CA GLU A 640 -5.38 1.40 -54.64
C GLU A 640 -6.74 0.70 -54.76
N GLN A 641 -6.84 -0.55 -54.37
CA GLN A 641 -8.07 -1.33 -54.41
C GLN A 641 -9.16 -0.70 -53.52
N LEU A 642 -8.81 -0.34 -52.30
CA LEU A 642 -9.78 0.27 -51.37
C LEU A 642 -10.19 1.68 -51.77
N LEU A 643 -9.30 2.47 -52.35
CA LEU A 643 -9.69 3.75 -52.91
C LEU A 643 -10.65 3.61 -54.09
N ALA A 644 -10.45 2.59 -54.95
CA ALA A 644 -11.33 2.33 -56.09
C ALA A 644 -12.74 1.87 -55.67
N GLN A 645 -12.86 1.17 -54.53
CA GLN A 645 -14.13 0.70 -53.97
C GLN A 645 -15.00 1.85 -53.42
N LYS A 646 -14.39 3.01 -53.11
CA LYS A 646 -15.07 4.19 -52.53
C LYS A 646 -15.88 3.87 -51.27
N GLY A 647 -15.44 2.88 -50.50
CA GLY A 647 -16.05 2.46 -49.25
C GLY A 647 -15.54 3.24 -48.03
N ARG A 648 -15.57 2.62 -46.83
CA ARG A 648 -15.18 3.25 -45.58
C ARG A 648 -13.73 3.73 -45.56
N TYR A 649 -12.81 2.99 -46.16
CA TYR A 649 -11.41 3.40 -46.31
C TYR A 649 -11.29 4.71 -47.11
N TYR A 650 -12.05 4.84 -48.21
CA TYR A 650 -12.06 6.05 -49.01
C TYR A 650 -12.58 7.27 -48.23
N GLU A 651 -13.60 7.08 -47.41
CA GLU A 651 -14.16 8.14 -46.55
C GLU A 651 -13.13 8.64 -45.53
N LEU A 652 -12.46 7.70 -44.86
CA LEU A 652 -11.38 7.97 -43.89
C LEU A 652 -10.20 8.68 -44.59
N TYR A 653 -9.80 8.21 -45.77
CA TYR A 653 -8.67 8.76 -46.51
C TYR A 653 -8.94 10.16 -47.02
N THR A 654 -10.14 10.45 -47.48
CA THR A 654 -10.55 11.76 -48.03
C THR A 654 -10.97 12.76 -46.96
N GLY A 655 -10.94 12.41 -45.69
CA GLY A 655 -11.33 13.24 -44.55
C GLY A 655 -12.85 13.52 -44.48
N LYS A 656 -13.67 12.67 -45.11
CA LYS A 656 -15.14 12.75 -44.98
C LYS A 656 -15.63 12.18 -43.65
N CYS A 657 -14.80 11.36 -43.00
CA CYS A 657 -14.98 10.86 -41.64
C CYS A 657 -13.64 10.94 -40.90
N GLU A 658 -13.68 11.18 -39.61
CA GLU A 658 -12.48 11.20 -38.75
C GLU A 658 -12.05 9.77 -38.35
N LEU A 659 -10.76 9.60 -38.13
CA LEU A 659 -10.15 8.35 -37.62
C LEU A 659 -10.37 8.17 -36.10
N ASP A 660 -10.97 9.16 -35.45
CA ASP A 660 -11.18 9.21 -34.01
C ASP A 660 -12.24 8.25 -33.48
#